data_c9b9655eeddcb9631f3760cc796dd185
#
_entry.id   c9b9655eeddcb9631f3760cc796dd185
#
_cell.length_a   1.000
_cell.length_b   1.000
_cell.length_c   1.000
_cell.angle_alpha   90.00
_cell.angle_beta   90.00
_cell.angle_gamma   90.00
#
_symmetry.space_group_name_H-M   'P 1'
#
loop_
_entity.id
_entity.type
_entity.pdbx_description
1 polymer ?
#
loop_
_entity_poly.entity_id
_entity_poly.type
_entity_poly.pdbx_seq_one_letter_code
_entity_poly.pdbx_strand_id
1 'polypeptide(L)'
;MKSLLRAVLCALLLVAGALSAPSAQPAHAAAPPSAAATGTAEAWTPPLSTRGRYIVDAQGNRFRLRSGNWDGAQGSWNGSGDRDDPATHHSGQNAHGIPIGLDRVPLPALLADFRAAGLNSIRLPFSNEMLRDTAPVPDSAVAANPALRGRTPLQVYDAVVAALTDAGFAVILNNHTVTTRWCCGLDGNERWNSGRSTAQWADDWVFLARRYRDNPRVVGADLYNEVRRDVFDDPNWGLGDNHDWHAAAQEAADRILTEANPQLLIVVEGINWFGLPVDGFPHGRPTLTPVRTLSHTLVTSNKLVYSAHFYGYTGPRHSGATGIGETSDLRYQDMTAAELEQTLYDQAFFVSAETGTHFTAPVWISEFGIGADESGAAPRAWFDRLTGYLTRSDADFAYWPLVGWSTTAQGTPGGDTWALLRYDTAGRRSGVLDPGDWRTARWSPLTTTPGRTGPVPATPAWYQLTTDHRDHNASLRTRAAGDWDSGARKAVCPDGARLTGLAHTGGRGLCTTSDLRAPTGGHTVVRDERYVPAGGDWATGYTKFQCPAGQFLIGYSLRGERVSAALCAPARTALPAGGRTVWFDRGDNRPAGGPGGDFALGNYKGQCLPTEYAAGIAFTTRAATRPSPAALLCRPLPGPAAG
;
A
#
# COMPACT_ATOMS: atom_id res chain seq x y z
N MET A 1 27.94 48.41 22.80
CA MET A 1 29.08 48.80 23.63
C MET A 1 30.00 47.62 23.81
N LYS A 2 31.23 47.80 23.31
CA LYS A 2 32.49 47.07 23.63
C LYS A 2 32.53 45.59 23.29
N SER A 3 33.05 45.12 22.19
CA SER A 3 34.42 45.17 21.59
C SER A 3 35.50 44.52 22.44
N LEU A 4 36.28 43.73 21.74
CA LEU A 4 37.73 43.39 21.88
C LEU A 4 37.97 41.90 22.08
N LEU A 5 38.48 41.22 21.07
CA LEU A 5 39.90 41.16 20.59
C LEU A 5 40.83 40.32 21.49
N ARG A 6 41.32 39.22 20.96
CA ARG A 6 42.72 38.80 21.13
C ARG A 6 43.13 37.78 20.07
N ALA A 7 43.98 38.26 19.18
CA ALA A 7 44.91 37.48 18.38
C ALA A 7 46.25 37.37 19.14
N VAL A 8 46.97 36.30 18.98
CA VAL A 8 48.41 36.07 19.24
C VAL A 8 48.68 34.62 18.89
N LEU A 9 49.70 34.13 18.25
CA LEU A 9 50.94 34.57 17.60
C LEU A 9 51.56 33.34 16.91
N CYS A 10 52.19 33.54 15.78
CA CYS A 10 53.00 32.58 15.02
C CYS A 10 54.18 32.01 15.80
N ALA A 11 54.52 30.75 15.53
CA ALA A 11 55.91 30.32 15.59
C ALA A 11 56.24 29.40 14.41
N LEU A 12 57.08 29.88 13.52
CA LEU A 12 57.79 29.14 12.48
C LEU A 12 58.83 28.21 13.12
N LEU A 13 58.85 26.96 12.68
CA LEU A 13 60.04 26.12 12.75
C LEU A 13 60.25 25.45 11.39
N LEU A 14 61.28 25.94 10.67
CA LEU A 14 61.87 25.30 9.51
C LEU A 14 62.71 24.12 9.98
N VAL A 15 62.42 22.92 9.47
CA VAL A 15 63.40 21.83 9.46
C VAL A 15 63.47 21.31 8.03
N ALA A 16 64.66 21.47 7.44
CA ALA A 16 65.03 20.86 6.17
C ALA A 16 65.23 19.36 6.35
N GLY A 17 64.66 18.54 5.47
CA GLY A 17 64.84 17.11 5.48
C GLY A 17 64.57 16.50 4.11
N ALA A 18 65.63 16.22 3.40
CA ALA A 18 65.87 15.22 2.37
C ALA A 18 64.73 14.78 1.41
N LEU A 19 64.93 15.09 0.16
CA LEU A 19 64.29 14.53 -1.00
C LEU A 19 64.55 12.99 -1.09
N SER A 20 63.51 12.21 -0.83
CA SER A 20 63.47 10.80 -1.24
C SER A 20 62.46 10.67 -2.38
N ALA A 21 62.89 10.24 -3.52
CA ALA A 21 62.04 9.96 -4.68
C ALA A 21 61.04 8.82 -4.36
N PRO A 22 59.79 8.95 -4.75
CA PRO A 22 58.82 7.85 -4.58
C PRO A 22 59.14 6.75 -5.60
N SER A 23 59.38 5.55 -5.10
CA SER A 23 59.43 4.33 -5.87
C SER A 23 58.03 4.07 -6.46
N ALA A 24 57.97 3.97 -7.79
CA ALA A 24 56.76 3.54 -8.51
C ALA A 24 56.35 2.12 -8.05
N GLN A 25 55.23 2.04 -7.35
CA GLN A 25 54.56 0.73 -7.18
C GLN A 25 53.97 0.28 -8.53
N PRO A 26 54.07 -1.01 -8.87
CA PRO A 26 53.43 -1.52 -10.07
C PRO A 26 51.90 -1.37 -9.96
N ALA A 27 51.32 -0.81 -11.00
CA ALA A 27 49.86 -0.73 -11.15
C ALA A 27 49.30 -2.14 -11.00
N HIS A 28 48.47 -2.36 -9.99
CA HIS A 28 47.65 -3.56 -9.92
C HIS A 28 46.70 -3.51 -11.13
N ALA A 29 46.88 -4.47 -12.02
CA ALA A 29 45.92 -4.75 -13.09
C ALA A 29 44.55 -4.92 -12.44
N ALA A 30 43.57 -4.13 -12.88
CA ALA A 30 42.18 -4.29 -12.50
C ALA A 30 41.78 -5.76 -12.79
N ALA A 31 41.29 -6.45 -11.78
CA ALA A 31 40.71 -7.78 -11.97
C ALA A 31 39.61 -7.66 -13.02
N PRO A 32 39.50 -8.62 -13.96
CA PRO A 32 38.39 -8.63 -14.91
C PRO A 32 37.08 -8.66 -14.14
N PRO A 33 36.02 -7.96 -14.64
CA PRO A 33 34.73 -8.00 -13.98
C PRO A 33 34.33 -9.46 -13.82
N SER A 34 34.08 -9.86 -12.58
CA SER A 34 33.51 -11.16 -12.26
C SER A 34 32.27 -11.33 -13.14
N ALA A 35 32.22 -12.44 -13.88
CA ALA A 35 31.06 -12.78 -14.68
C ALA A 35 29.82 -12.66 -13.80
N ALA A 36 28.98 -11.67 -14.08
CA ALA A 36 27.73 -11.50 -13.42
C ALA A 36 26.98 -12.82 -13.54
N ALA A 37 26.63 -13.40 -12.41
CA ALA A 37 25.73 -14.53 -12.39
C ALA A 37 24.48 -14.11 -13.17
N THR A 38 24.28 -14.68 -14.35
CA THR A 38 23.08 -14.55 -15.15
C THR A 38 21.96 -15.29 -14.42
N GLY A 39 21.50 -14.73 -13.32
CA GLY A 39 20.25 -15.16 -12.72
C GLY A 39 19.17 -14.92 -13.77
N THR A 40 18.61 -15.99 -14.31
CA THR A 40 17.43 -15.93 -15.15
C THR A 40 16.37 -15.18 -14.38
N ALA A 41 15.83 -14.10 -14.97
CA ALA A 41 14.70 -13.39 -14.37
C ALA A 41 13.64 -14.41 -13.97
N GLU A 42 13.22 -14.36 -12.71
CA GLU A 42 12.17 -15.28 -12.20
C GLU A 42 10.97 -15.20 -13.14
N ALA A 43 10.60 -16.32 -13.73
CA ALA A 43 9.51 -16.37 -14.70
C ALA A 43 8.19 -16.22 -13.93
N TRP A 44 7.49 -15.12 -14.15
CA TRP A 44 6.15 -14.87 -13.65
C TRP A 44 5.28 -14.29 -14.77
N THR A 45 3.98 -14.47 -14.65
CA THR A 45 3.05 -14.05 -15.69
C THR A 45 2.09 -12.99 -15.15
N PRO A 46 2.11 -11.77 -15.70
CA PRO A 46 1.11 -10.75 -15.35
C PRO A 46 -0.29 -11.15 -15.85
N PRO A 47 -1.36 -10.55 -15.25
CA PRO A 47 -1.33 -9.60 -14.17
C PRO A 47 -1.18 -10.25 -12.80
N LEU A 48 -0.73 -9.46 -11.80
CA LEU A 48 -0.74 -9.89 -10.42
C LEU A 48 -2.14 -9.76 -9.80
N SER A 49 -2.39 -10.63 -8.83
CA SER A 49 -3.61 -10.62 -8.00
C SER A 49 -3.29 -11.08 -6.58
N THR A 50 -4.30 -11.10 -5.70
CA THR A 50 -4.12 -11.58 -4.33
C THR A 50 -4.92 -12.86 -4.06
N ARG A 51 -4.36 -13.76 -3.25
CA ARG A 51 -5.04 -14.95 -2.71
C ARG A 51 -4.76 -15.07 -1.21
N GLY A 52 -5.73 -14.69 -0.38
CA GLY A 52 -5.52 -14.58 1.05
C GLY A 52 -4.33 -13.66 1.34
N ARG A 53 -3.32 -14.17 2.04
CA ARG A 53 -2.11 -13.41 2.42
C ARG A 53 -1.05 -13.24 1.33
N TYR A 54 -1.26 -13.79 0.14
CA TYR A 54 -0.22 -13.87 -0.88
C TYR A 54 -0.57 -13.05 -2.13
N ILE A 55 0.44 -12.39 -2.69
CA ILE A 55 0.41 -11.90 -4.06
C ILE A 55 0.73 -13.08 -4.97
N VAL A 56 -0.02 -13.24 -6.05
CA VAL A 56 0.12 -14.34 -7.00
C VAL A 56 0.11 -13.81 -8.44
N ASP A 57 0.77 -14.55 -9.31
CA ASP A 57 0.74 -14.31 -10.75
C ASP A 57 -0.55 -14.84 -11.42
N ALA A 58 -0.68 -14.68 -12.74
CA ALA A 58 -1.86 -15.12 -13.48
C ALA A 58 -2.09 -16.64 -13.43
N GLN A 59 -1.06 -17.45 -13.18
CA GLN A 59 -1.17 -18.89 -12.98
C GLN A 59 -1.50 -19.24 -11.52
N GLY A 60 -1.51 -18.26 -10.63
CA GLY A 60 -1.77 -18.44 -9.22
C GLY A 60 -0.54 -18.85 -8.41
N ASN A 61 0.66 -18.77 -8.97
CA ASN A 61 1.89 -19.00 -8.26
C ASN A 61 2.23 -17.80 -7.36
N ARG A 62 2.81 -18.07 -6.20
CA ARG A 62 3.30 -17.01 -5.30
C ARG A 62 4.31 -16.12 -6.04
N PHE A 63 4.05 -14.83 -6.07
CA PHE A 63 4.99 -13.79 -6.48
C PHE A 63 5.39 -12.96 -5.26
N ARG A 64 6.55 -13.27 -4.67
CA ARG A 64 7.08 -12.52 -3.54
C ARG A 64 7.70 -11.22 -4.04
N LEU A 65 7.19 -10.07 -3.58
CA LEU A 65 7.81 -8.78 -3.85
C LEU A 65 9.13 -8.67 -3.09
N ARG A 66 10.24 -8.66 -3.80
CA ARG A 66 11.57 -8.32 -3.32
C ARG A 66 11.95 -7.01 -3.96
N SER A 67 11.60 -5.92 -3.30
CA SER A 67 11.62 -4.59 -3.89
C SER A 67 12.70 -3.70 -3.29
N GLY A 68 13.08 -2.68 -4.05
CA GLY A 68 13.76 -1.50 -3.58
C GLY A 68 13.00 -0.25 -3.99
N ASN A 69 13.13 0.80 -3.21
CA ASN A 69 12.55 2.11 -3.49
C ASN A 69 13.54 2.94 -4.30
N TRP A 70 13.28 3.11 -5.59
CA TRP A 70 14.13 3.98 -6.42
C TRP A 70 13.61 5.39 -6.39
N ASP A 71 14.07 6.14 -5.40
CA ASP A 71 13.67 7.49 -5.09
C ASP A 71 14.22 8.55 -6.06
N GLY A 72 13.74 9.78 -5.89
CA GLY A 72 14.15 10.96 -6.64
C GLY A 72 13.02 11.66 -7.37
N ALA A 73 12.14 10.95 -8.05
CA ALA A 73 11.06 11.59 -8.80
C ALA A 73 9.98 12.22 -7.92
N GLN A 74 9.92 11.87 -6.64
CA GLN A 74 9.09 12.56 -5.63
C GLN A 74 9.70 13.88 -5.14
N GLY A 75 10.98 14.11 -5.42
CA GLY A 75 11.77 15.17 -4.83
C GLY A 75 12.77 14.66 -3.80
N SER A 76 13.90 15.28 -3.69
CA SER A 76 15.02 14.83 -2.85
C SER A 76 15.70 15.95 -2.07
N TRP A 77 15.01 17.05 -1.85
CA TRP A 77 15.55 18.16 -1.09
C TRP A 77 14.57 18.60 0.00
N ASN A 78 15.11 19.18 1.06
CA ASN A 78 14.36 19.85 2.11
C ASN A 78 14.86 21.30 2.27
N GLY A 79 14.09 22.15 2.93
CA GLY A 79 14.53 23.52 3.23
C GLY A 79 13.84 24.58 2.38
N SER A 80 14.61 25.44 1.70
CA SER A 80 14.13 26.71 1.13
C SER A 80 13.04 26.63 0.07
N GLY A 81 12.88 25.52 -0.59
CA GLY A 81 12.02 25.42 -1.77
C GLY A 81 12.77 25.55 -3.08
N ASP A 82 14.08 25.81 -3.03
CA ASP A 82 14.94 25.87 -4.19
C ASP A 82 15.53 24.48 -4.47
N ARG A 83 15.29 23.95 -5.66
CA ARG A 83 15.82 22.66 -6.11
C ARG A 83 17.35 22.65 -6.21
N ASP A 84 17.95 23.81 -6.37
CA ASP A 84 19.39 23.96 -6.48
C ASP A 84 20.07 24.25 -5.12
N ASP A 85 19.29 24.26 -4.02
CA ASP A 85 19.82 24.41 -2.67
C ASP A 85 20.70 23.19 -2.33
N PRO A 86 21.99 23.40 -1.96
CA PRO A 86 22.90 22.32 -1.59
C PRO A 86 22.48 21.58 -0.31
N ALA A 87 21.56 22.12 0.49
CA ALA A 87 20.98 21.45 1.66
C ALA A 87 19.89 20.44 1.26
N THR A 88 20.17 19.63 0.24
CA THR A 88 19.26 18.56 -0.19
C THR A 88 19.40 17.35 0.72
N HIS A 89 18.35 16.53 0.75
CA HIS A 89 18.33 15.29 1.54
C HIS A 89 19.49 14.33 1.19
N HIS A 90 19.83 14.23 -0.08
CA HIS A 90 20.88 13.35 -0.57
C HIS A 90 22.25 14.08 -0.68
N SER A 91 22.69 14.67 0.41
CA SER A 91 24.04 15.27 0.52
C SER A 91 24.40 16.23 -0.63
N GLY A 92 23.51 17.14 -0.95
CA GLY A 92 23.69 18.10 -2.04
C GLY A 92 23.29 17.58 -3.42
N GLN A 93 22.66 16.43 -3.51
CA GLN A 93 22.12 15.93 -4.77
C GLN A 93 20.71 16.45 -4.99
N ASN A 94 20.47 17.05 -6.13
CA ASN A 94 19.14 17.44 -6.57
C ASN A 94 18.60 16.39 -7.55
N ALA A 95 17.45 15.82 -7.24
CA ALA A 95 16.84 14.81 -8.09
C ALA A 95 16.13 15.39 -9.32
N HIS A 96 15.83 16.67 -9.36
CA HIS A 96 15.10 17.32 -10.46
C HIS A 96 13.78 16.64 -10.85
N GLY A 97 13.10 15.96 -9.88
CA GLY A 97 11.85 15.24 -10.14
C GLY A 97 12.03 13.96 -10.98
N ILE A 98 13.21 13.36 -11.00
CA ILE A 98 13.52 12.11 -11.69
C ILE A 98 14.22 11.11 -10.75
N PRO A 99 14.18 9.80 -11.02
CA PRO A 99 14.94 8.83 -10.24
C PRO A 99 16.43 9.18 -10.22
N ILE A 100 17.06 9.12 -9.03
CA ILE A 100 18.46 9.49 -8.85
C ILE A 100 19.43 8.45 -9.45
N GLY A 101 20.68 8.85 -9.68
CA GLY A 101 21.74 8.00 -10.22
C GLY A 101 21.94 8.11 -11.73
N LEU A 102 21.00 8.74 -12.45
CA LEU A 102 21.04 8.85 -13.91
C LEU A 102 22.14 9.81 -14.40
N ASP A 103 22.70 10.63 -13.52
CA ASP A 103 23.85 11.51 -13.79
C ASP A 103 25.18 10.75 -13.75
N ARG A 104 25.26 9.64 -13.01
CA ARG A 104 26.51 8.91 -12.71
C ARG A 104 26.60 7.55 -13.37
N VAL A 105 25.48 6.87 -13.55
CA VAL A 105 25.45 5.49 -14.02
C VAL A 105 24.49 5.33 -15.19
N PRO A 106 24.93 4.65 -16.27
CA PRO A 106 24.03 4.28 -17.35
C PRO A 106 22.88 3.41 -16.84
N LEU A 107 21.66 3.70 -17.29
CA LEU A 107 20.44 3.01 -16.87
C LEU A 107 20.53 1.46 -16.94
N PRO A 108 21.07 0.85 -18.02
CA PRO A 108 21.22 -0.61 -18.06
C PRO A 108 22.13 -1.16 -16.95
N ALA A 109 23.15 -0.42 -16.52
CA ALA A 109 24.05 -0.85 -15.45
C ALA A 109 23.36 -0.77 -14.07
N LEU A 110 22.56 0.29 -13.80
CA LEU A 110 21.72 0.36 -12.60
C LEU A 110 20.79 -0.86 -12.52
N LEU A 111 20.11 -1.21 -13.62
CA LEU A 111 19.18 -2.34 -13.63
C LEU A 111 19.89 -3.69 -13.43
N ALA A 112 21.12 -3.83 -13.94
CA ALA A 112 21.96 -5.01 -13.69
C ALA A 112 22.32 -5.13 -12.20
N ASP A 113 22.68 -4.01 -11.54
CA ASP A 113 22.96 -3.98 -10.12
C ASP A 113 21.72 -4.28 -9.27
N PHE A 114 20.54 -3.78 -9.64
CA PHE A 114 19.28 -4.12 -8.95
C PHE A 114 19.00 -5.64 -9.00
N ARG A 115 19.24 -6.24 -10.15
CA ARG A 115 19.09 -7.69 -10.32
C ARG A 115 20.13 -8.44 -9.50
N ALA A 116 21.39 -8.00 -9.50
CA ALA A 116 22.45 -8.58 -8.69
C ALA A 116 22.16 -8.49 -7.19
N ALA A 117 21.45 -7.43 -6.75
CA ALA A 117 20.97 -7.30 -5.39
C ALA A 117 19.77 -8.23 -5.05
N GLY A 118 19.31 -9.05 -6.01
CA GLY A 118 18.24 -10.04 -5.80
C GLY A 118 16.83 -9.46 -5.89
N LEU A 119 16.68 -8.24 -6.42
CA LEU A 119 15.38 -7.59 -6.59
C LEU A 119 14.63 -8.14 -7.80
N ASN A 120 13.30 -8.23 -7.71
CA ASN A 120 12.40 -8.57 -8.82
C ASN A 120 11.34 -7.49 -9.07
N SER A 121 11.28 -6.51 -8.21
CA SER A 121 10.29 -5.43 -8.27
C SER A 121 10.88 -4.11 -7.78
N ILE A 122 10.33 -3.01 -8.26
CA ILE A 122 10.75 -1.65 -7.90
C ILE A 122 9.51 -0.85 -7.48
N ARG A 123 9.56 -0.30 -6.27
CA ARG A 123 8.66 0.78 -5.87
C ARG A 123 9.25 2.07 -6.42
N LEU A 124 8.50 2.77 -7.26
CA LEU A 124 8.98 3.95 -7.96
C LEU A 124 8.18 5.18 -7.51
N PRO A 125 8.70 5.94 -6.55
CA PRO A 125 8.09 7.17 -6.07
C PRO A 125 7.92 8.22 -7.16
N PHE A 126 6.85 9.02 -7.05
CA PHE A 126 6.62 10.23 -7.83
C PHE A 126 5.90 11.29 -6.98
N SER A 127 6.03 12.58 -7.36
CA SER A 127 5.19 13.66 -6.84
C SER A 127 4.07 14.02 -7.82
N ASN A 128 2.95 14.52 -7.30
CA ASN A 128 1.90 15.04 -8.17
C ASN A 128 2.39 16.25 -9.00
N GLU A 129 3.30 17.05 -8.45
CA GLU A 129 3.88 18.22 -9.12
C GLU A 129 4.70 17.80 -10.35
N MET A 130 5.54 16.75 -10.24
CA MET A 130 6.37 16.29 -11.36
C MET A 130 5.56 15.83 -12.57
N LEU A 131 4.32 15.38 -12.39
CA LEU A 131 3.45 14.96 -13.47
C LEU A 131 3.10 16.14 -14.42
N ARG A 132 3.22 17.36 -13.94
CA ARG A 132 2.86 18.59 -14.66
C ARG A 132 4.04 19.47 -14.99
N ASP A 133 5.24 19.12 -14.55
CA ASP A 133 6.45 19.87 -14.87
C ASP A 133 6.79 19.69 -16.35
N THR A 134 6.73 20.79 -17.09
CA THR A 134 7.01 20.83 -18.54
C THR A 134 8.42 21.29 -18.85
N ALA A 135 9.18 21.73 -17.86
CA ALA A 135 10.57 22.12 -18.04
C ALA A 135 11.45 20.88 -18.30
N PRO A 136 12.36 20.91 -19.27
CA PRO A 136 13.33 19.85 -19.43
C PRO A 136 14.23 19.74 -18.19
N VAL A 137 14.57 18.51 -17.81
CA VAL A 137 15.57 18.31 -16.76
C VAL A 137 16.94 18.81 -17.22
N PRO A 138 17.80 19.33 -16.32
CA PRO A 138 19.15 19.72 -16.68
C PRO A 138 19.94 18.56 -17.29
N ASP A 139 20.72 18.81 -18.33
CA ASP A 139 21.56 17.77 -18.98
C ASP A 139 22.51 17.09 -17.98
N SER A 140 22.96 17.83 -16.96
CA SER A 140 23.79 17.30 -15.88
C SER A 140 23.09 16.22 -15.04
N ALA A 141 21.79 16.34 -14.85
CA ALA A 141 21.00 15.37 -14.07
C ALA A 141 20.86 14.00 -14.76
N VAL A 142 21.13 13.94 -16.04
CA VAL A 142 21.08 12.71 -16.86
C VAL A 142 22.42 12.49 -17.61
N ALA A 143 23.52 12.99 -17.07
CA ALA A 143 24.82 13.02 -17.76
C ALA A 143 25.29 11.65 -18.24
N ALA A 144 25.06 10.59 -17.45
CA ALA A 144 25.40 9.22 -17.84
C ALA A 144 24.39 8.57 -18.82
N ASN A 145 23.28 9.27 -19.13
CA ASN A 145 22.18 8.78 -19.97
C ASN A 145 21.80 9.82 -21.05
N PRO A 146 22.66 10.07 -22.06
CA PRO A 146 22.45 11.16 -23.04
C PRO A 146 21.13 11.09 -23.81
N ALA A 147 20.54 9.89 -23.94
CA ALA A 147 19.23 9.70 -24.58
C ALA A 147 18.06 10.32 -23.80
N LEU A 148 18.28 10.72 -22.54
CA LEU A 148 17.28 11.35 -21.69
C LEU A 148 17.35 12.88 -21.71
N ARG A 149 18.36 13.49 -22.37
CA ARG A 149 18.50 14.95 -22.45
C ARG A 149 17.31 15.59 -23.14
N GLY A 150 16.96 16.79 -22.69
CA GLY A 150 15.85 17.57 -23.22
C GLY A 150 14.45 17.02 -22.90
N ARG A 151 14.37 15.99 -22.05
CA ARG A 151 13.09 15.42 -21.60
C ARG A 151 12.59 16.11 -20.33
N THR A 152 11.27 16.16 -20.18
CA THR A 152 10.64 16.58 -18.92
C THR A 152 10.74 15.48 -17.85
N PRO A 153 10.54 15.79 -16.56
CA PRO A 153 10.56 14.77 -15.51
C PRO A 153 9.67 13.56 -15.81
N LEU A 154 8.42 13.76 -16.24
CA LEU A 154 7.51 12.67 -16.60
C LEU A 154 8.04 11.84 -17.78
N GLN A 155 8.66 12.47 -18.78
CA GLN A 155 9.23 11.74 -19.92
C GLN A 155 10.48 10.91 -19.55
N VAL A 156 11.27 11.37 -18.56
CA VAL A 156 12.36 10.57 -17.99
C VAL A 156 11.79 9.41 -17.19
N TYR A 157 10.77 9.66 -16.38
CA TYR A 157 10.06 8.63 -15.62
C TYR A 157 9.48 7.54 -16.53
N ASP A 158 8.86 7.90 -17.67
CA ASP A 158 8.39 6.96 -18.69
C ASP A 158 9.52 6.06 -19.21
N ALA A 159 10.68 6.66 -19.52
CA ALA A 159 11.82 5.91 -20.03
C ALA A 159 12.37 4.94 -18.97
N VAL A 160 12.37 5.33 -17.70
CA VAL A 160 12.77 4.47 -16.58
C VAL A 160 11.78 3.33 -16.38
N VAL A 161 10.47 3.61 -16.40
CA VAL A 161 9.44 2.56 -16.32
C VAL A 161 9.58 1.55 -17.46
N ALA A 162 9.76 2.03 -18.71
CA ALA A 162 9.97 1.16 -19.85
C ALA A 162 11.22 0.28 -19.67
N ALA A 163 12.35 0.88 -19.29
CA ALA A 163 13.59 0.13 -19.09
C ALA A 163 13.48 -0.93 -17.96
N LEU A 164 12.82 -0.60 -16.84
CA LEU A 164 12.57 -1.54 -15.75
C LEU A 164 11.74 -2.73 -16.22
N THR A 165 10.64 -2.46 -16.92
CA THR A 165 9.72 -3.51 -17.38
C THR A 165 10.32 -4.36 -18.50
N ASP A 166 11.10 -3.78 -19.42
CA ASP A 166 11.86 -4.49 -20.45
C ASP A 166 12.95 -5.37 -19.81
N ALA A 167 13.56 -4.92 -18.72
CA ALA A 167 14.48 -5.73 -17.91
C ALA A 167 13.76 -6.82 -17.08
N GLY A 168 12.44 -6.88 -17.07
CA GLY A 168 11.66 -7.93 -16.41
C GLY A 168 11.22 -7.63 -14.98
N PHE A 169 11.50 -6.44 -14.45
CA PHE A 169 11.01 -6.04 -13.13
C PHE A 169 9.50 -5.77 -13.13
N ALA A 170 8.86 -6.09 -12.02
CA ALA A 170 7.54 -5.57 -11.69
C ALA A 170 7.70 -4.13 -11.16
N VAL A 171 6.87 -3.21 -11.62
CA VAL A 171 6.91 -1.80 -11.18
C VAL A 171 5.64 -1.47 -10.39
N ILE A 172 5.83 -0.95 -9.18
CA ILE A 172 4.77 -0.39 -8.35
C ILE A 172 4.96 1.15 -8.34
N LEU A 173 3.99 1.87 -8.91
CA LEU A 173 3.98 3.33 -8.88
C LEU A 173 3.59 3.77 -7.46
N ASN A 174 4.34 4.71 -6.88
CA ASN A 174 4.05 5.22 -5.55
C ASN A 174 3.87 6.74 -5.57
N ASN A 175 2.70 7.22 -5.19
CA ASN A 175 2.52 8.64 -4.94
C ASN A 175 3.12 9.01 -3.59
N HIS A 176 4.33 9.55 -3.62
CA HIS A 176 5.10 9.78 -2.42
C HIS A 176 4.81 11.14 -1.78
N THR A 177 4.66 12.16 -2.62
CA THR A 177 4.47 13.55 -2.21
C THR A 177 3.51 14.27 -3.14
N VAL A 178 2.92 15.36 -2.68
CA VAL A 178 2.15 16.29 -3.51
C VAL A 178 3.08 17.20 -4.29
N THR A 179 4.08 17.76 -3.60
CA THR A 179 5.12 18.65 -4.17
C THR A 179 6.42 17.90 -4.33
N THR A 180 7.37 18.47 -5.10
CA THR A 180 8.72 17.90 -5.26
C THR A 180 9.63 18.07 -4.05
N ARG A 181 9.07 18.38 -2.91
CA ARG A 181 9.79 18.46 -1.63
C ARG A 181 9.90 17.10 -0.96
N TRP A 182 11.00 16.91 -0.25
CA TRP A 182 11.18 15.73 0.58
C TRP A 182 10.12 15.66 1.67
N CYS A 183 9.65 14.45 1.95
CA CYS A 183 8.65 14.21 2.98
C CYS A 183 9.21 14.34 4.40
N CYS A 184 8.31 14.23 5.33
CA CYS A 184 8.42 13.86 6.74
C CYS A 184 8.63 15.00 7.70
N GLY A 185 8.45 16.25 7.25
CA GLY A 185 8.24 17.44 8.08
C GLY A 185 6.83 18.01 7.94
N LEU A 186 6.67 19.24 8.34
CA LEU A 186 5.50 20.08 8.02
C LEU A 186 5.80 20.82 6.72
N ASP A 187 5.73 20.11 5.61
CA ASP A 187 6.24 20.53 4.31
C ASP A 187 5.17 20.63 3.21
N GLY A 188 3.90 20.41 3.59
CA GLY A 188 2.78 20.41 2.65
C GLY A 188 2.58 19.08 1.92
N ASN A 189 3.20 18.01 2.41
CA ASN A 189 3.09 16.64 1.87
C ASN A 189 2.53 15.64 2.91
N GLU A 190 1.89 16.14 3.96
CA GLU A 190 1.41 15.32 5.07
C GLU A 190 0.30 14.36 4.67
N ARG A 191 -0.54 14.80 3.72
CA ARG A 191 -1.68 14.04 3.22
C ARG A 191 -1.83 14.19 1.70
N TRP A 192 -2.53 13.25 1.11
CA TRP A 192 -2.86 13.22 -0.34
C TRP A 192 -3.56 14.49 -0.83
N ASN A 193 -4.23 15.20 0.08
CA ASN A 193 -5.00 16.41 -0.21
C ASN A 193 -4.37 17.69 0.37
N SER A 194 -3.11 17.65 0.77
CA SER A 194 -2.38 18.86 1.13
C SER A 194 -2.28 19.80 -0.07
N GLY A 195 -2.87 21.00 0.05
CA GLY A 195 -2.90 21.98 -1.03
C GLY A 195 -3.76 21.64 -2.26
N ARG A 196 -4.55 20.58 -2.22
CA ARG A 196 -5.41 20.10 -3.31
C ARG A 196 -6.64 19.35 -2.79
N SER A 197 -7.61 19.06 -3.65
CA SER A 197 -8.75 18.22 -3.27
C SER A 197 -8.44 16.72 -3.46
N THR A 198 -9.16 15.85 -2.72
CA THR A 198 -9.13 14.39 -2.94
C THR A 198 -9.48 14.03 -4.40
N ALA A 199 -10.45 14.73 -5.00
CA ALA A 199 -10.82 14.50 -6.40
C ALA A 199 -9.67 14.79 -7.37
N GLN A 200 -8.95 15.90 -7.19
CA GLN A 200 -7.79 16.25 -8.01
C GLN A 200 -6.64 15.24 -7.86
N TRP A 201 -6.45 14.74 -6.64
CA TRP A 201 -5.47 13.68 -6.39
C TRP A 201 -5.88 12.36 -7.08
N ALA A 202 -7.14 11.97 -6.99
CA ALA A 202 -7.64 10.78 -7.68
C ALA A 202 -7.59 10.92 -9.21
N ASP A 203 -7.78 12.14 -9.77
CA ASP A 203 -7.61 12.41 -11.20
C ASP A 203 -6.16 12.16 -11.67
N ASP A 204 -5.17 12.53 -10.86
CA ASP A 204 -3.75 12.24 -11.16
C ASP A 204 -3.49 10.73 -11.20
N TRP A 205 -4.07 9.99 -10.28
CA TRP A 205 -3.98 8.53 -10.30
C TRP A 205 -4.63 7.91 -11.53
N VAL A 206 -5.82 8.37 -11.92
CA VAL A 206 -6.50 7.92 -13.14
C VAL A 206 -5.66 8.23 -14.37
N PHE A 207 -5.06 9.43 -14.44
CA PHE A 207 -4.14 9.82 -15.51
C PHE A 207 -2.94 8.86 -15.60
N LEU A 208 -2.24 8.64 -14.49
CA LEU A 208 -1.01 7.84 -14.49
C LEU A 208 -1.30 6.34 -14.73
N ALA A 209 -2.36 5.82 -14.15
CA ALA A 209 -2.78 4.43 -14.34
C ALA A 209 -3.21 4.14 -15.80
N ARG A 210 -3.86 5.10 -16.47
CA ARG A 210 -4.16 5.02 -17.92
C ARG A 210 -2.90 5.04 -18.77
N ARG A 211 -1.93 5.87 -18.40
CA ARG A 211 -0.67 6.03 -19.13
C ARG A 211 0.08 4.71 -19.28
N TYR A 212 0.07 3.88 -18.24
CA TYR A 212 0.78 2.59 -18.24
C TYR A 212 -0.16 1.38 -18.39
N ARG A 213 -1.40 1.58 -18.84
CA ARG A 213 -2.39 0.50 -18.93
C ARG A 213 -1.95 -0.68 -19.79
N ASP A 214 -1.24 -0.40 -20.87
CA ASP A 214 -0.81 -1.41 -21.83
C ASP A 214 0.55 -2.05 -21.46
N ASN A 215 1.15 -1.64 -20.34
CA ASN A 215 2.35 -2.25 -19.80
C ASN A 215 2.00 -3.20 -18.65
N PRO A 216 1.90 -4.52 -18.89
CA PRO A 216 1.42 -5.47 -17.90
C PRO A 216 2.39 -5.69 -16.73
N ARG A 217 3.63 -5.17 -16.83
CA ARG A 217 4.62 -5.23 -15.73
C ARG A 217 4.58 -4.00 -14.82
N VAL A 218 3.80 -2.98 -15.13
CA VAL A 218 3.36 -1.99 -14.16
C VAL A 218 2.20 -2.63 -13.42
N VAL A 219 2.47 -3.14 -12.22
CA VAL A 219 1.61 -4.09 -11.52
C VAL A 219 0.83 -3.48 -10.36
N GLY A 220 1.20 -2.30 -9.88
CA GLY A 220 0.57 -1.74 -8.68
C GLY A 220 0.54 -0.21 -8.64
N ALA A 221 -0.44 0.30 -7.92
CA ALA A 221 -0.60 1.69 -7.51
C ALA A 221 -0.58 1.76 -5.99
N ASP A 222 0.49 2.30 -5.44
CA ASP A 222 0.67 2.56 -4.02
C ASP A 222 0.23 4.01 -3.73
N LEU A 223 -0.94 4.13 -3.11
CA LEU A 223 -1.80 5.29 -3.25
C LEU A 223 -1.23 6.58 -2.65
N TYR A 224 -0.65 6.52 -1.45
CA TYR A 224 0.02 7.68 -0.85
C TYR A 224 0.96 7.25 0.27
N ASN A 225 2.14 7.88 0.28
CA ASN A 225 3.20 7.61 1.23
C ASN A 225 2.94 8.28 2.57
N GLU A 226 3.09 7.51 3.66
CA GLU A 226 3.18 7.99 5.04
C GLU A 226 2.16 9.07 5.41
N VAL A 227 0.87 8.75 5.25
CA VAL A 227 -0.23 9.64 5.67
C VAL A 227 -0.04 9.99 7.14
N ARG A 228 0.10 11.27 7.42
CA ARG A 228 0.45 11.78 8.74
C ARG A 228 -0.27 13.08 9.07
N ARG A 229 -0.17 13.46 10.33
CA ARG A 229 -0.65 14.73 10.84
C ARG A 229 -0.01 15.92 10.10
N ASP A 230 -0.80 16.95 9.80
CA ASP A 230 -0.27 18.29 9.58
C ASP A 230 -0.33 19.12 10.88
N VAL A 231 -0.14 20.45 10.80
CA VAL A 231 0.03 21.32 11.98
C VAL A 231 -1.16 21.21 12.97
N PHE A 232 -2.39 21.10 12.47
CA PHE A 232 -3.59 21.18 13.28
C PHE A 232 -4.56 20.01 13.09
N ASP A 233 -4.40 19.23 12.01
CA ASP A 233 -5.37 18.24 11.59
C ASP A 233 -4.76 16.84 11.52
N ASP A 234 -5.40 15.91 12.20
CA ASP A 234 -5.03 14.51 12.14
C ASP A 234 -5.74 13.79 10.98
N PRO A 235 -5.04 12.88 10.28
CA PRO A 235 -5.71 11.93 9.42
C PRO A 235 -6.54 10.98 10.28
N ASN A 236 -7.63 10.49 9.72
CA ASN A 236 -8.47 9.53 10.40
C ASN A 236 -8.86 8.37 9.47
N TRP A 237 -9.57 7.39 10.02
CA TRP A 237 -9.97 6.18 9.34
C TRP A 237 -11.46 5.92 9.56
N GLY A 238 -12.29 6.36 8.60
CA GLY A 238 -13.71 6.05 8.58
C GLY A 238 -14.64 7.10 9.22
N LEU A 239 -14.18 8.34 9.47
CA LEU A 239 -15.05 9.41 9.98
C LEU A 239 -15.87 10.11 8.87
N GLY A 240 -15.51 9.94 7.61
CA GLY A 240 -16.24 10.50 6.47
C GLY A 240 -16.01 11.98 6.22
N ASP A 241 -15.01 12.59 6.84
CA ASP A 241 -14.60 13.99 6.62
C ASP A 241 -13.50 14.11 5.54
N ASN A 242 -12.89 15.29 5.42
CA ASN A 242 -11.83 15.53 4.46
C ASN A 242 -10.47 14.92 4.85
N HIS A 243 -10.34 14.41 6.05
CA HIS A 243 -9.13 13.79 6.59
C HIS A 243 -9.26 12.26 6.66
N ASP A 244 -10.36 11.70 6.16
CA ASP A 244 -10.65 10.27 6.14
C ASP A 244 -9.84 9.57 5.06
N TRP A 245 -8.70 9.00 5.48
CA TRP A 245 -7.82 8.26 4.59
C TRP A 245 -8.47 6.99 4.03
N HIS A 246 -9.29 6.29 4.83
CA HIS A 246 -10.02 5.12 4.34
C HIS A 246 -10.93 5.47 3.18
N ALA A 247 -11.74 6.52 3.31
CA ALA A 247 -12.67 6.93 2.26
C ALA A 247 -11.94 7.43 1.00
N ALA A 248 -10.86 8.21 1.18
CA ALA A 248 -10.07 8.72 0.06
C ALA A 248 -9.36 7.60 -0.71
N ALA A 249 -8.72 6.67 0.00
CA ALA A 249 -8.06 5.52 -0.61
C ALA A 249 -9.06 4.61 -1.34
N GLN A 250 -10.24 4.38 -0.75
CA GLN A 250 -11.32 3.61 -1.38
C GLN A 250 -11.80 4.28 -2.68
N GLU A 251 -12.00 5.60 -2.68
CA GLU A 251 -12.42 6.36 -3.87
C GLU A 251 -11.39 6.28 -4.99
N ALA A 252 -10.13 6.59 -4.69
CA ALA A 252 -9.06 6.54 -5.68
C ALA A 252 -8.87 5.13 -6.25
N ALA A 253 -8.88 4.12 -5.39
CA ALA A 253 -8.76 2.72 -5.77
C ALA A 253 -9.87 2.28 -6.74
N ASP A 254 -11.12 2.55 -6.39
CA ASP A 254 -12.26 2.18 -7.22
C ASP A 254 -12.23 2.94 -8.57
N ARG A 255 -11.83 4.21 -8.59
CA ARG A 255 -11.65 4.99 -9.81
C ARG A 255 -10.52 4.45 -10.70
N ILE A 256 -9.35 4.11 -10.12
CA ILE A 256 -8.26 3.48 -10.86
C ILE A 256 -8.76 2.20 -11.55
N LEU A 257 -9.42 1.32 -10.81
CA LEU A 257 -9.86 0.01 -11.31
C LEU A 257 -11.00 0.11 -12.33
N THR A 258 -11.87 1.12 -12.23
CA THR A 258 -13.00 1.28 -13.14
C THR A 258 -12.70 2.15 -14.37
N GLU A 259 -11.95 3.22 -14.18
CA GLU A 259 -11.75 4.24 -15.20
C GLU A 259 -10.43 4.09 -15.95
N ALA A 260 -9.41 3.48 -15.33
CA ALA A 260 -8.06 3.45 -15.86
C ALA A 260 -7.54 2.04 -16.16
N ASN A 261 -7.22 1.26 -15.12
CA ASN A 261 -6.57 -0.04 -15.28
C ASN A 261 -7.10 -1.07 -14.25
N PRO A 262 -7.98 -2.00 -14.63
CA PRO A 262 -8.55 -3.01 -13.74
C PRO A 262 -7.55 -4.08 -13.30
N GLN A 263 -6.34 -4.10 -13.84
CA GLN A 263 -5.34 -5.14 -13.57
C GLN A 263 -4.38 -4.76 -12.44
N LEU A 264 -4.31 -3.49 -12.06
CA LEU A 264 -3.39 -3.04 -11.00
C LEU A 264 -3.75 -3.63 -9.64
N LEU A 265 -2.75 -4.01 -8.87
CA LEU A 265 -2.85 -4.11 -7.43
C LEU A 265 -3.02 -2.70 -6.86
N ILE A 266 -3.86 -2.56 -5.87
CA ILE A 266 -4.01 -1.33 -5.11
C ILE A 266 -3.32 -1.55 -3.77
N VAL A 267 -2.32 -0.72 -3.50
CA VAL A 267 -1.60 -0.73 -2.23
C VAL A 267 -2.10 0.42 -1.38
N VAL A 268 -2.55 0.11 -0.17
CA VAL A 268 -3.03 1.10 0.79
C VAL A 268 -2.15 1.05 2.02
N GLU A 269 -1.42 2.12 2.25
CA GLU A 269 -0.66 2.30 3.47
C GLU A 269 -1.58 2.67 4.63
N GLY A 270 -1.23 2.23 5.84
CA GLY A 270 -1.91 2.67 7.06
C GLY A 270 -1.60 4.12 7.41
N ILE A 271 -2.19 4.61 8.50
CA ILE A 271 -1.83 5.93 9.03
C ILE A 271 -0.46 5.83 9.70
N ASN A 272 0.49 6.61 9.20
CA ASN A 272 1.85 6.59 9.70
C ASN A 272 1.98 7.34 11.04
N TRP A 273 1.26 8.48 11.16
CA TRP A 273 1.34 9.30 12.37
C TRP A 273 0.07 10.12 12.60
N PHE A 274 -0.38 10.17 13.87
CA PHE A 274 -1.40 11.09 14.35
C PHE A 274 -1.03 11.65 15.73
N GLY A 275 -1.70 12.73 16.14
CA GLY A 275 -1.52 13.35 17.45
C GLY A 275 -0.20 14.11 17.62
N LEU A 276 0.00 14.69 18.79
CA LEU A 276 1.25 15.38 19.13
C LEU A 276 2.24 14.39 19.75
N PRO A 277 3.47 14.27 19.24
CA PRO A 277 4.47 13.32 19.77
C PRO A 277 5.10 13.84 21.09
N VAL A 278 4.24 14.10 22.06
CA VAL A 278 4.62 14.57 23.40
C VAL A 278 3.95 13.67 24.41
N ASP A 279 4.68 13.20 25.41
CA ASP A 279 4.16 12.37 26.50
C ASP A 279 2.95 13.04 27.18
N GLY A 280 1.92 12.25 27.43
CA GLY A 280 0.68 12.71 28.04
C GLY A 280 -0.37 13.26 27.06
N PHE A 281 -0.06 13.39 25.77
CA PHE A 281 -1.04 13.71 24.71
C PHE A 281 -1.35 12.48 23.86
N PRO A 282 -2.58 12.35 23.33
CA PRO A 282 -2.90 11.29 22.39
C PRO A 282 -2.02 11.39 21.14
N HIS A 283 -1.23 10.37 20.88
CA HIS A 283 -0.37 10.27 19.70
C HIS A 283 -0.06 8.81 19.39
N GLY A 284 0.42 8.55 18.20
CA GLY A 284 0.85 7.21 17.84
C GLY A 284 1.01 6.97 16.34
N ARG A 285 1.47 5.77 16.06
CA ARG A 285 1.58 5.19 14.72
C ARG A 285 0.63 4.00 14.63
N PRO A 286 -0.67 4.20 14.33
CA PRO A 286 -1.64 3.11 14.31
C PRO A 286 -1.38 2.12 13.17
N THR A 287 -0.59 2.50 12.16
CA THR A 287 -0.28 1.70 10.99
C THR A 287 -1.54 1.01 10.44
N LEU A 288 -1.63 -0.31 10.39
CA LEU A 288 -2.79 -1.04 9.90
C LEU A 288 -3.82 -1.41 10.98
N THR A 289 -3.60 -1.04 12.24
CA THR A 289 -4.54 -1.37 13.34
C THR A 289 -6.00 -1.05 13.03
N PRO A 290 -6.36 0.09 12.38
CA PRO A 290 -7.74 0.41 12.06
C PRO A 290 -8.42 -0.57 11.11
N VAL A 291 -7.65 -1.32 10.32
CA VAL A 291 -8.16 -2.30 9.35
C VAL A 291 -8.99 -3.41 10.01
N ARG A 292 -8.71 -3.75 11.27
CA ARG A 292 -9.51 -4.72 12.04
C ARG A 292 -10.98 -4.35 12.10
N THR A 293 -11.27 -3.06 12.20
CA THR A 293 -12.64 -2.54 12.34
C THR A 293 -13.24 -2.14 11.01
N LEU A 294 -12.42 -1.58 10.12
CA LEU A 294 -12.86 -1.05 8.85
C LEU A 294 -11.83 -1.33 7.76
N SER A 295 -12.08 -2.36 6.97
CA SER A 295 -11.24 -2.74 5.83
C SER A 295 -11.75 -2.15 4.52
N HIS A 296 -10.87 -2.03 3.53
CA HIS A 296 -11.25 -1.65 2.17
C HIS A 296 -11.91 -2.81 1.46
N THR A 297 -12.88 -2.49 0.62
CA THR A 297 -13.54 -3.45 -0.28
C THR A 297 -13.58 -2.86 -1.68
N LEU A 298 -12.64 -3.25 -2.50
CA LEU A 298 -12.47 -2.71 -3.84
C LEU A 298 -13.57 -3.20 -4.79
N VAL A 299 -13.85 -2.42 -5.82
CA VAL A 299 -14.80 -2.79 -6.89
C VAL A 299 -14.42 -4.09 -7.58
N THR A 300 -13.14 -4.34 -7.74
CA THR A 300 -12.59 -5.58 -8.28
C THR A 300 -11.98 -6.38 -7.13
N SER A 301 -12.43 -7.63 -6.95
CA SER A 301 -11.88 -8.53 -5.94
C SER A 301 -10.41 -8.89 -6.22
N ASN A 302 -9.71 -9.30 -5.18
CA ASN A 302 -8.33 -9.82 -5.26
C ASN A 302 -7.29 -8.83 -5.82
N LYS A 303 -7.45 -7.53 -5.51
CA LYS A 303 -6.51 -6.47 -5.92
C LYS A 303 -5.92 -5.67 -4.75
N LEU A 304 -6.37 -5.88 -3.54
CA LEU A 304 -5.95 -5.13 -2.36
C LEU A 304 -4.67 -5.71 -1.75
N VAL A 305 -3.71 -4.86 -1.49
CA VAL A 305 -2.51 -5.10 -0.68
C VAL A 305 -2.45 -4.00 0.37
N TYR A 306 -2.17 -4.34 1.62
CA TYR A 306 -1.89 -3.34 2.64
C TYR A 306 -0.39 -3.14 2.81
N SER A 307 0.03 -1.95 3.21
CA SER A 307 1.43 -1.61 3.38
C SER A 307 1.71 -0.90 4.70
N ALA A 308 2.92 -1.10 5.23
CA ALA A 308 3.40 -0.47 6.44
C ALA A 308 4.90 -0.22 6.36
N HIS A 309 5.38 0.80 7.10
CA HIS A 309 6.78 1.16 7.20
C HIS A 309 7.31 0.89 8.62
N PHE A 310 8.52 0.35 8.70
CA PHE A 310 9.19 0.11 9.97
C PHE A 310 10.64 0.57 9.92
N TYR A 311 11.00 1.49 10.81
CA TYR A 311 12.36 1.99 11.00
C TYR A 311 12.78 1.86 12.46
N GLY A 312 14.02 1.50 12.73
CA GLY A 312 14.51 1.23 14.08
C GLY A 312 14.32 2.40 15.05
N TYR A 313 14.45 3.63 14.57
CA TYR A 313 14.34 4.85 15.36
C TYR A 313 12.90 5.30 15.64
N THR A 314 11.90 4.64 15.09
CA THR A 314 10.48 4.88 15.36
C THR A 314 9.89 3.77 16.23
N GLY A 315 8.66 3.95 16.68
CA GLY A 315 7.92 2.95 17.46
C GLY A 315 6.43 3.24 17.48
N PRO A 316 5.61 2.43 18.15
CA PRO A 316 4.16 2.59 18.15
C PRO A 316 3.67 3.98 18.58
N ARG A 317 4.43 4.63 19.47
CA ARG A 317 4.15 6.00 19.95
C ARG A 317 5.34 6.95 19.78
N HIS A 318 6.39 6.50 19.11
CA HIS A 318 7.60 7.26 18.85
C HIS A 318 7.68 7.59 17.37
N SER A 319 7.61 8.90 17.03
CA SER A 319 7.57 9.33 15.62
C SER A 319 8.91 9.24 14.92
N GLY A 320 10.00 9.41 15.64
CA GLY A 320 11.32 9.67 15.07
C GLY A 320 11.47 11.04 14.44
N ALA A 321 10.45 11.92 14.53
CA ALA A 321 10.51 13.27 14.00
C ALA A 321 11.41 14.15 14.89
N THR A 322 12.37 14.82 14.28
CA THR A 322 13.23 15.78 15.00
C THR A 322 12.50 17.12 15.16
N GLY A 323 12.65 17.75 16.34
CA GLY A 323 12.20 19.13 16.59
C GLY A 323 10.79 19.28 17.18
N ILE A 324 10.02 18.20 17.29
CA ILE A 324 8.78 18.13 18.07
C ILE A 324 9.07 17.16 19.20
N GLY A 325 8.89 17.54 20.46
CA GLY A 325 9.29 16.75 21.63
C GLY A 325 9.08 15.24 21.47
N GLU A 326 10.15 14.48 21.56
CA GLU A 326 10.09 13.02 21.49
C GLU A 326 9.51 12.44 22.77
N THR A 327 8.84 11.32 22.66
CA THR A 327 8.25 10.61 23.80
C THR A 327 9.28 9.72 24.49
N SER A 328 8.96 9.27 25.70
CA SER A 328 9.72 8.23 26.42
C SER A 328 9.37 6.81 25.98
N ASP A 329 8.42 6.64 25.07
CA ASP A 329 8.00 5.34 24.56
C ASP A 329 9.12 4.58 23.85
N LEU A 330 9.03 3.24 23.84
CA LEU A 330 10.03 2.39 23.20
C LEU A 330 10.06 2.57 21.67
N ARG A 331 11.26 2.69 21.14
CA ARG A 331 11.53 2.55 19.69
C ARG A 331 11.58 1.08 19.33
N TYR A 332 11.37 0.77 18.06
CA TYR A 332 11.50 -0.62 17.60
C TYR A 332 12.90 -1.21 17.84
N GLN A 333 13.96 -0.39 17.78
CA GLN A 333 15.32 -0.82 18.06
C GLN A 333 15.57 -1.19 19.52
N ASP A 334 14.77 -0.64 20.44
CA ASP A 334 14.92 -0.84 21.88
C ASP A 334 14.12 -2.06 22.39
N MET A 335 13.27 -2.65 21.54
CA MET A 335 12.46 -3.81 21.86
C MET A 335 13.28 -5.10 21.84
N THR A 336 12.95 -6.05 22.69
CA THR A 336 13.41 -7.44 22.57
C THR A 336 12.87 -8.08 21.29
N ALA A 337 13.38 -9.25 20.90
CA ALA A 337 12.89 -9.95 19.71
C ALA A 337 11.39 -10.30 19.83
N ALA A 338 10.94 -10.76 21.00
CA ALA A 338 9.54 -11.12 21.21
C ALA A 338 8.60 -9.90 21.20
N GLU A 339 9.02 -8.80 21.82
CA GLU A 339 8.26 -7.53 21.80
C GLU A 339 8.16 -6.98 20.37
N LEU A 340 9.26 -7.02 19.61
CA LEU A 340 9.24 -6.57 18.23
C LEU A 340 8.30 -7.43 17.38
N GLU A 341 8.40 -8.75 17.44
CA GLU A 341 7.54 -9.65 16.67
C GLU A 341 6.06 -9.46 17.02
N GLN A 342 5.73 -9.33 18.32
CA GLN A 342 4.36 -9.05 18.74
C GLN A 342 3.88 -7.68 18.23
N THR A 343 4.73 -6.67 18.30
CA THR A 343 4.39 -5.32 17.83
C THR A 343 4.20 -5.28 16.31
N LEU A 344 5.05 -5.96 15.54
CA LEU A 344 4.88 -6.11 14.09
C LEU A 344 3.55 -6.81 13.76
N TYR A 345 3.21 -7.86 14.51
CA TYR A 345 1.91 -8.52 14.36
C TYR A 345 0.77 -7.56 14.64
N ASP A 346 0.77 -6.89 15.79
CA ASP A 346 -0.33 -6.03 16.25
C ASP A 346 -0.55 -4.83 15.33
N GLN A 347 0.51 -4.28 14.74
CA GLN A 347 0.47 -3.10 13.91
C GLN A 347 0.25 -3.38 12.41
N ALA A 348 0.64 -4.56 11.91
CA ALA A 348 0.55 -4.84 10.48
C ALA A 348 0.24 -6.30 10.14
N PHE A 349 1.02 -7.25 10.64
CA PHE A 349 0.99 -8.61 10.12
C PHE A 349 -0.23 -9.43 10.53
N PHE A 350 -1.05 -8.98 11.48
CA PHE A 350 -2.34 -9.60 11.76
C PHE A 350 -3.21 -9.69 10.49
N VAL A 351 -3.13 -8.68 9.61
CA VAL A 351 -3.88 -8.64 8.33
C VAL A 351 -3.59 -9.86 7.47
N SER A 352 -2.34 -10.30 7.42
CA SER A 352 -1.93 -11.47 6.64
C SER A 352 -1.93 -12.78 7.43
N ALA A 353 -1.83 -12.72 8.75
CA ALA A 353 -1.78 -13.90 9.62
C ALA A 353 -3.18 -14.43 9.96
N GLU A 354 -4.15 -13.55 10.18
CA GLU A 354 -5.54 -13.92 10.46
C GLU A 354 -6.28 -14.19 9.16
N THR A 355 -6.36 -15.46 8.78
CA THR A 355 -6.99 -15.88 7.53
C THR A 355 -8.50 -16.05 7.65
N GLY A 356 -9.23 -15.83 6.54
CA GLY A 356 -10.68 -16.01 6.50
C GLY A 356 -11.47 -14.89 7.17
N THR A 357 -10.85 -13.73 7.41
CA THR A 357 -11.51 -12.51 7.91
C THR A 357 -11.79 -11.55 6.76
N HIS A 358 -12.62 -10.54 7.00
CA HIS A 358 -12.94 -9.51 6.00
C HIS A 358 -11.74 -8.62 5.62
N PHE A 359 -10.70 -8.61 6.45
CA PHE A 359 -9.50 -7.81 6.22
C PHE A 359 -8.30 -8.65 5.74
N THR A 360 -8.44 -9.97 5.59
CA THR A 360 -7.32 -10.80 5.13
C THR A 360 -6.82 -10.35 3.76
N ALA A 361 -5.57 -9.90 3.72
CA ALA A 361 -4.88 -9.43 2.52
C ALA A 361 -3.37 -9.63 2.65
N PRO A 362 -2.59 -9.57 1.56
CA PRO A 362 -1.14 -9.45 1.66
C PRO A 362 -0.74 -8.18 2.40
N VAL A 363 0.35 -8.27 3.16
CA VAL A 363 1.02 -7.13 3.77
C VAL A 363 2.39 -6.98 3.13
N TRP A 364 2.67 -5.80 2.62
CA TRP A 364 3.95 -5.41 2.06
C TRP A 364 4.64 -4.41 2.97
N ILE A 365 5.82 -4.72 3.47
CA ILE A 365 6.66 -3.74 4.16
C ILE A 365 7.33 -2.91 3.09
N SER A 366 6.67 -1.83 2.69
CA SER A 366 7.08 -1.00 1.55
C SER A 366 8.24 -0.08 1.84
N GLU A 367 8.58 0.10 3.13
CA GLU A 367 9.81 0.76 3.53
C GLU A 367 10.40 0.20 4.83
N PHE A 368 11.69 -0.03 4.80
CA PHE A 368 12.59 -0.20 5.93
C PHE A 368 14.02 0.05 5.45
N GLY A 369 14.90 0.45 6.32
CA GLY A 369 16.29 0.70 5.94
C GLY A 369 17.16 1.03 7.15
N ILE A 370 18.49 1.04 6.92
CA ILE A 370 19.50 1.40 7.92
C ILE A 370 20.79 1.83 7.22
N GLY A 371 21.55 2.73 7.85
CA GLY A 371 22.81 3.21 7.31
C GLY A 371 23.91 2.16 7.25
N ALA A 372 24.72 2.18 6.20
CA ALA A 372 25.94 1.35 6.09
C ALA A 372 27.00 1.73 7.13
N ASP A 373 26.96 2.96 7.59
CA ASP A 373 27.83 3.53 8.62
C ASP A 373 27.29 3.34 10.05
N GLU A 374 26.10 2.76 10.20
CA GLU A 374 25.53 2.49 11.51
C GLU A 374 26.47 1.62 12.35
N SER A 375 26.82 2.10 13.52
CA SER A 375 27.71 1.42 14.47
C SER A 375 27.02 0.98 15.77
N GLY A 376 25.80 1.47 16.01
CA GLY A 376 25.02 1.19 17.20
C GLY A 376 24.58 -0.27 17.29
N ALA A 377 24.74 -0.88 18.45
CA ALA A 377 24.35 -2.27 18.65
C ALA A 377 22.82 -2.47 18.54
N ALA A 378 22.02 -1.55 19.09
CA ALA A 378 20.57 -1.65 19.07
C ALA A 378 19.98 -1.52 17.65
N PRO A 379 20.32 -0.50 16.83
CA PRO A 379 19.86 -0.41 15.45
C PRO A 379 20.27 -1.61 14.60
N ARG A 380 21.50 -2.10 14.73
CA ARG A 380 21.97 -3.31 14.01
C ARG A 380 21.20 -4.55 14.43
N ALA A 381 20.97 -4.73 15.75
CA ALA A 381 20.19 -5.87 16.24
C ALA A 381 18.72 -5.80 15.78
N TRP A 382 18.14 -4.61 15.70
CA TRP A 382 16.82 -4.41 15.12
C TRP A 382 16.79 -4.86 13.66
N PHE A 383 17.75 -4.42 12.85
CA PHE A 383 17.81 -4.80 11.44
C PHE A 383 17.94 -6.32 11.26
N ASP A 384 18.75 -6.97 12.09
CA ASP A 384 18.87 -8.44 12.12
C ASP A 384 17.54 -9.13 12.44
N ARG A 385 16.81 -8.63 13.43
CA ARG A 385 15.51 -9.18 13.85
C ARG A 385 14.46 -8.98 12.77
N LEU A 386 14.37 -7.78 12.20
CA LEU A 386 13.39 -7.48 11.16
C LEU A 386 13.65 -8.30 9.89
N THR A 387 14.87 -8.31 9.36
CA THR A 387 15.19 -9.08 8.15
C THR A 387 15.02 -10.58 8.37
N GLY A 388 15.38 -11.07 9.57
CA GLY A 388 15.10 -12.45 9.97
C GLY A 388 13.60 -12.77 10.01
N TYR A 389 12.77 -11.87 10.56
CA TYR A 389 11.32 -12.02 10.57
C TYR A 389 10.74 -12.04 9.15
N LEU A 390 11.11 -11.07 8.30
CA LEU A 390 10.65 -10.99 6.90
C LEU A 390 11.03 -12.23 6.09
N THR A 391 12.20 -12.80 6.37
CA THR A 391 12.66 -14.04 5.73
C THR A 391 11.81 -15.24 6.15
N ARG A 392 11.62 -15.45 7.47
CA ARG A 392 10.86 -16.59 8.01
C ARG A 392 9.38 -16.55 7.67
N SER A 393 8.80 -15.36 7.59
CA SER A 393 7.37 -15.15 7.29
C SER A 393 7.02 -15.15 5.80
N ASP A 394 8.00 -15.30 4.90
CA ASP A 394 7.82 -15.13 3.45
C ASP A 394 7.15 -13.78 3.11
N ALA A 395 7.55 -12.72 3.83
CA ALA A 395 6.94 -11.40 3.68
C ALA A 395 7.38 -10.70 2.40
N ASP A 396 6.49 -9.91 1.85
CA ASP A 396 6.75 -8.94 0.80
C ASP A 396 7.45 -7.72 1.39
N PHE A 397 8.48 -7.18 0.72
CA PHE A 397 9.27 -6.08 1.27
C PHE A 397 9.82 -5.13 0.20
N ALA A 398 10.17 -3.88 0.61
CA ALA A 398 10.95 -2.92 -0.17
C ALA A 398 11.93 -2.16 0.73
N TYR A 399 13.20 -2.13 0.34
CA TYR A 399 14.24 -1.40 1.06
C TYR A 399 14.26 0.08 0.67
N TRP A 400 14.46 0.98 1.63
CA TRP A 400 14.57 2.42 1.42
C TRP A 400 15.93 2.97 1.90
N PRO A 401 16.60 3.82 1.09
CA PRO A 401 16.42 3.97 -0.35
C PRO A 401 17.27 2.96 -1.14
N LEU A 402 16.93 2.73 -2.41
CA LEU A 402 17.66 1.78 -3.25
C LEU A 402 18.97 2.36 -3.78
N VAL A 403 18.94 3.58 -4.27
CA VAL A 403 20.08 4.26 -4.90
C VAL A 403 20.49 5.47 -4.07
N GLY A 404 21.79 5.72 -3.98
CA GLY A 404 22.34 6.89 -3.33
C GLY A 404 23.77 7.19 -3.75
N TRP A 405 24.37 8.17 -3.10
CA TRP A 405 25.71 8.63 -3.42
C TRP A 405 26.71 8.17 -2.38
N SER A 406 27.89 7.72 -2.80
CA SER A 406 29.04 7.49 -1.91
C SER A 406 29.96 8.72 -1.78
N THR A 407 29.84 9.66 -2.72
CA THR A 407 30.56 10.93 -2.71
C THR A 407 29.64 12.05 -3.19
N THR A 408 29.91 13.29 -2.75
CA THR A 408 29.24 14.49 -3.26
C THR A 408 29.52 14.70 -4.76
N ALA A 409 28.84 15.66 -5.39
CA ALA A 409 29.11 16.05 -6.78
C ALA A 409 30.56 16.52 -6.98
N GLN A 410 31.20 17.07 -5.97
CA GLN A 410 32.58 17.51 -5.98
C GLN A 410 33.58 16.37 -5.71
N GLY A 411 33.12 15.15 -5.49
CA GLY A 411 33.97 13.99 -5.28
C GLY A 411 34.46 13.80 -3.84
N THR A 412 34.03 14.62 -2.88
CA THR A 412 34.38 14.43 -1.46
C THR A 412 33.57 13.27 -0.86
N PRO A 413 34.15 12.47 0.07
CA PRO A 413 33.39 11.48 0.83
C PRO A 413 32.18 12.12 1.53
N GLY A 414 31.08 11.45 1.49
CA GLY A 414 29.80 11.90 2.01
C GLY A 414 28.71 11.21 1.22
N GLY A 415 27.46 11.46 1.50
CA GLY A 415 26.41 10.92 0.70
C GLY A 415 25.40 10.14 1.52
N ASP A 416 24.54 9.44 0.81
CA ASP A 416 23.45 8.69 1.40
C ASP A 416 23.94 7.33 1.90
N THR A 417 24.31 7.25 3.17
CA THR A 417 24.79 6.00 3.79
C THR A 417 23.67 4.97 3.97
N TRP A 418 22.41 5.40 3.89
CA TRP A 418 21.25 4.53 3.98
C TRP A 418 20.97 3.75 2.70
N ALA A 419 21.38 4.30 1.54
CA ALA A 419 21.15 3.66 0.27
C ALA A 419 21.71 2.23 0.22
N LEU A 420 20.92 1.33 -0.38
CA LEU A 420 21.31 -0.06 -0.57
C LEU A 420 22.50 -0.18 -1.51
N LEU A 421 22.48 0.60 -2.60
CA LEU A 421 23.53 0.72 -3.61
C LEU A 421 23.93 2.20 -3.70
N ARG A 422 25.23 2.48 -3.64
CA ARG A 422 25.78 3.83 -3.65
C ARG A 422 26.80 3.98 -4.76
N TYR A 423 26.82 5.13 -5.39
CA TYR A 423 27.70 5.40 -6.52
C TYR A 423 28.53 6.66 -6.29
N ASP A 424 29.80 6.62 -6.68
CA ASP A 424 30.65 7.81 -6.70
C ASP A 424 30.49 8.62 -8.00
N THR A 425 31.20 9.72 -8.13
CA THR A 425 31.16 10.58 -9.33
C THR A 425 31.67 9.90 -10.60
N ALA A 426 32.40 8.81 -10.49
CA ALA A 426 32.87 7.98 -11.60
C ALA A 426 31.94 6.79 -11.90
N GLY A 427 30.79 6.71 -11.22
CA GLY A 427 29.82 5.63 -11.36
C GLY A 427 30.27 4.30 -10.71
N ARG A 428 31.31 4.32 -9.88
CA ARG A 428 31.74 3.11 -9.17
C ARG A 428 30.79 2.80 -8.02
N ARG A 429 30.32 1.56 -7.99
CA ARG A 429 29.36 1.09 -7.00
C ARG A 429 30.02 0.74 -5.67
N SER A 430 29.26 0.96 -4.59
CA SER A 430 29.44 0.37 -3.26
C SER A 430 28.06 0.01 -2.66
N GLY A 431 28.03 -0.74 -1.57
CA GLY A 431 26.80 -1.13 -0.89
C GLY A 431 26.68 -2.62 -0.62
N VAL A 432 25.45 -3.15 -0.51
CA VAL A 432 25.20 -4.55 -0.06
C VAL A 432 25.75 -5.63 -0.99
N LEU A 433 26.18 -5.28 -2.18
CA LEU A 433 26.87 -6.20 -3.08
C LEU A 433 28.37 -6.33 -2.78
N ASP A 434 28.90 -5.52 -1.85
CA ASP A 434 30.30 -5.52 -1.48
C ASP A 434 30.49 -6.24 -0.14
N PRO A 435 31.50 -7.10 -0.01
CA PRO A 435 31.74 -7.87 1.22
C PRO A 435 32.02 -7.00 2.46
N GLY A 436 32.41 -5.75 2.26
CA GLY A 436 32.70 -4.79 3.33
C GLY A 436 31.46 -4.10 3.92
N ASP A 437 30.31 -4.18 3.26
CA ASP A 437 29.05 -3.65 3.81
C ASP A 437 28.46 -4.66 4.80
N TRP A 438 28.36 -4.26 6.07
CA TRP A 438 27.87 -5.16 7.13
C TRP A 438 26.44 -5.68 6.89
N ARG A 439 25.65 -4.95 6.11
CA ARG A 439 24.26 -5.32 5.76
C ARG A 439 24.19 -6.53 4.83
N THR A 440 25.25 -6.81 4.06
CA THR A 440 25.33 -7.92 3.08
C THR A 440 24.95 -9.26 3.70
N ALA A 441 25.45 -9.55 4.90
CA ALA A 441 25.18 -10.80 5.61
C ALA A 441 23.68 -10.97 6.01
N ARG A 442 22.92 -9.89 6.04
CA ARG A 442 21.48 -9.87 6.37
C ARG A 442 20.62 -9.76 5.12
N TRP A 443 21.10 -9.01 4.15
CA TRP A 443 20.43 -8.81 2.87
C TRP A 443 20.37 -10.08 2.03
N SER A 444 21.50 -10.79 1.92
CA SER A 444 21.60 -11.99 1.10
C SER A 444 20.56 -13.06 1.48
N PRO A 445 20.40 -13.49 2.74
CA PRO A 445 19.34 -14.43 3.11
C PRO A 445 17.93 -13.93 2.79
N LEU A 446 17.67 -12.63 2.97
CA LEU A 446 16.37 -12.03 2.71
C LEU A 446 15.95 -12.17 1.23
N THR A 447 16.90 -12.04 0.31
CA THR A 447 16.64 -12.08 -1.13
C THR A 447 16.80 -13.47 -1.75
N THR A 448 17.63 -14.34 -1.17
CA THR A 448 17.94 -15.66 -1.74
C THR A 448 17.18 -16.82 -1.11
N THR A 449 16.66 -16.67 0.11
CA THR A 449 15.84 -17.72 0.73
C THR A 449 14.57 -17.90 -0.09
N PRO A 450 14.33 -19.11 -0.63
CA PRO A 450 13.11 -19.38 -1.37
C PRO A 450 11.89 -19.16 -0.48
N GLY A 451 10.92 -18.41 -1.00
CA GLY A 451 9.59 -18.32 -0.42
C GLY A 451 8.74 -19.55 -0.77
N ARG A 452 7.43 -19.45 -0.53
CA ARG A 452 6.48 -20.47 -0.97
C ARG A 452 6.59 -20.68 -2.48
N THR A 453 6.74 -21.93 -2.88
CA THR A 453 6.76 -22.34 -4.29
C THR A 453 5.43 -22.91 -4.74
N GLY A 454 5.11 -22.77 -6.03
CA GLY A 454 3.93 -23.31 -6.68
C GLY A 454 2.62 -22.56 -6.40
N PRO A 455 1.50 -23.09 -6.90
CA PRO A 455 0.21 -22.44 -6.82
C PRO A 455 -0.29 -22.27 -5.39
N VAL A 456 -0.79 -21.08 -5.10
CA VAL A 456 -1.51 -20.79 -3.85
C VAL A 456 -2.95 -21.30 -4.02
N PRO A 457 -3.47 -22.15 -3.13
CA PRO A 457 -4.85 -22.62 -3.20
C PRO A 457 -5.83 -21.44 -3.20
N ALA A 458 -6.86 -21.54 -4.02
CA ALA A 458 -7.98 -20.61 -3.95
C ALA A 458 -8.80 -20.92 -2.68
N THR A 459 -8.94 -19.92 -1.82
CA THR A 459 -9.80 -19.96 -0.64
C THR A 459 -10.90 -18.91 -0.78
N PRO A 460 -12.08 -19.11 -0.19
CA PRO A 460 -13.08 -18.06 -0.14
C PRO A 460 -12.49 -16.78 0.47
N ALA A 461 -12.65 -15.67 -0.22
CA ALA A 461 -12.33 -14.35 0.30
C ALA A 461 -13.58 -13.71 0.88
N TRP A 462 -13.39 -12.90 1.92
CA TRP A 462 -14.44 -12.21 2.64
C TRP A 462 -14.22 -10.71 2.52
N TYR A 463 -15.32 -9.95 2.42
CA TYR A 463 -15.26 -8.52 2.18
C TYR A 463 -16.28 -7.82 3.07
N GLN A 464 -15.83 -6.85 3.84
CA GLN A 464 -16.71 -5.99 4.60
C GLN A 464 -17.41 -5.00 3.67
N LEU A 465 -18.73 -4.91 3.75
CA LEU A 465 -19.46 -3.85 3.10
C LEU A 465 -19.64 -2.66 4.02
N THR A 466 -19.54 -1.49 3.44
CA THR A 466 -19.87 -0.22 4.11
C THR A 466 -20.83 0.57 3.24
N THR A 467 -21.87 1.15 3.85
CA THR A 467 -22.60 2.23 3.22
C THR A 467 -21.82 3.50 3.47
N ASP A 468 -21.02 3.89 2.50
CA ASP A 468 -20.15 5.04 2.57
C ASP A 468 -20.97 6.34 2.71
N HIS A 469 -20.47 7.28 3.49
CA HIS A 469 -21.05 8.61 3.64
C HIS A 469 -21.06 9.43 2.33
N ARG A 470 -20.17 9.12 1.39
CA ARG A 470 -19.99 9.87 0.14
C ARG A 470 -20.70 9.26 -1.07
N ASP A 471 -21.23 8.06 -0.98
CA ASP A 471 -22.03 7.38 -2.04
C ASP A 471 -21.40 7.24 -3.44
N HIS A 472 -20.16 7.68 -3.63
CA HIS A 472 -19.50 7.66 -4.94
C HIS A 472 -19.19 6.24 -5.42
N ASN A 473 -18.73 5.39 -4.51
CA ASN A 473 -18.14 4.11 -4.86
C ASN A 473 -19.16 3.02 -5.12
N ALA A 474 -20.33 3.10 -4.50
CA ALA A 474 -21.34 2.07 -4.69
C ALA A 474 -21.96 2.11 -6.10
N SER A 475 -22.04 3.28 -6.73
CA SER A 475 -22.43 3.40 -8.14
C SER A 475 -21.33 2.89 -9.07
N LEU A 476 -20.07 3.09 -8.74
CA LEU A 476 -18.92 2.55 -9.48
C LEU A 476 -18.83 1.02 -9.37
N ARG A 477 -19.16 0.46 -8.21
CA ARG A 477 -19.15 -0.99 -7.97
C ARG A 477 -20.19 -1.76 -8.76
N THR A 478 -21.27 -1.08 -9.18
CA THR A 478 -22.31 -1.68 -10.03
C THR A 478 -22.21 -1.18 -11.46
N ARG A 479 -21.09 -1.44 -12.13
CA ARG A 479 -20.87 -1.03 -13.54
C ARG A 479 -22.08 -1.27 -14.45
N ALA A 480 -22.87 -2.33 -14.20
CA ALA A 480 -24.03 -2.68 -14.99
C ALA A 480 -25.34 -2.06 -14.49
N ALA A 481 -25.41 -1.58 -13.27
CA ALA A 481 -26.63 -1.06 -12.66
C ALA A 481 -26.63 0.48 -12.51
N GLY A 482 -25.47 1.12 -12.70
CA GLY A 482 -25.33 2.57 -12.53
C GLY A 482 -25.76 3.04 -11.13
N ASP A 483 -26.31 4.25 -11.04
CA ASP A 483 -26.94 4.73 -9.81
C ASP A 483 -28.35 4.15 -9.67
N TRP A 484 -28.41 2.91 -9.20
CA TRP A 484 -29.63 2.12 -9.13
C TRP A 484 -30.62 2.57 -8.02
N ASP A 485 -30.16 3.41 -7.09
CA ASP A 485 -31.03 4.05 -6.10
C ASP A 485 -30.51 5.48 -5.81
N SER A 486 -30.87 6.41 -6.71
CA SER A 486 -30.38 7.79 -6.68
C SER A 486 -30.71 8.49 -5.36
N GLY A 487 -29.70 9.15 -4.78
CA GLY A 487 -29.81 9.85 -3.50
C GLY A 487 -29.84 8.94 -2.25
N ALA A 488 -29.64 7.63 -2.42
CA ALA A 488 -29.45 6.69 -1.31
C ALA A 488 -27.98 6.30 -1.15
N ARG A 489 -27.56 6.06 0.08
CA ARG A 489 -26.27 5.39 0.34
C ARG A 489 -26.39 3.94 -0.06
N LYS A 490 -25.38 3.37 -0.69
CA LYS A 490 -25.41 2.03 -1.25
C LYS A 490 -24.25 1.19 -0.72
N ALA A 491 -24.46 -0.10 -0.60
CA ALA A 491 -23.44 -1.08 -0.32
C ALA A 491 -23.62 -2.24 -1.32
N VAL A 492 -22.58 -2.55 -2.06
CA VAL A 492 -22.58 -3.58 -3.11
C VAL A 492 -21.35 -4.45 -2.99
N CYS A 493 -21.54 -5.76 -3.05
CA CYS A 493 -20.46 -6.72 -3.05
C CYS A 493 -19.55 -6.53 -4.28
N PRO A 494 -18.24 -6.78 -4.15
CA PRO A 494 -17.32 -6.83 -5.29
C PRO A 494 -17.82 -7.78 -6.38
N ASP A 495 -17.36 -7.57 -7.60
CA ASP A 495 -17.61 -8.51 -8.68
C ASP A 495 -17.14 -9.91 -8.30
N GLY A 496 -18.00 -10.91 -8.57
CA GLY A 496 -17.74 -12.30 -8.19
C GLY A 496 -17.98 -12.61 -6.70
N ALA A 497 -18.70 -11.74 -5.97
CA ALA A 497 -19.09 -12.00 -4.58
C ALA A 497 -20.60 -11.92 -4.39
N ARG A 498 -21.09 -12.52 -3.29
CA ARG A 498 -22.51 -12.50 -2.84
C ARG A 498 -22.59 -11.94 -1.43
N LEU A 499 -23.72 -11.34 -1.10
CA LEU A 499 -24.02 -10.92 0.29
C LEU A 499 -24.26 -12.17 1.16
N THR A 500 -23.64 -12.19 2.33
CA THR A 500 -23.79 -13.28 3.30
C THR A 500 -24.10 -12.77 4.70
N GLY A 501 -23.85 -11.52 5.01
CA GLY A 501 -24.10 -10.95 6.34
C GLY A 501 -24.57 -9.50 6.28
N LEU A 502 -25.27 -9.07 7.34
CA LEU A 502 -25.74 -7.69 7.49
C LEU A 502 -25.83 -7.34 8.97
N ALA A 503 -25.46 -6.12 9.31
CA ALA A 503 -25.58 -5.59 10.65
C ALA A 503 -26.92 -4.87 10.85
N HIS A 504 -27.35 -4.79 12.10
CA HIS A 504 -28.61 -4.15 12.50
C HIS A 504 -28.69 -2.67 12.09
N THR A 505 -27.59 -1.93 12.15
CA THR A 505 -27.57 -0.54 11.71
C THR A 505 -27.66 -0.36 10.20
N GLY A 506 -27.50 -1.45 9.42
CA GLY A 506 -27.43 -1.40 7.96
C GLY A 506 -26.18 -0.76 7.38
N GLY A 507 -25.33 -0.12 8.22
CA GLY A 507 -24.09 0.52 7.78
C GLY A 507 -22.96 -0.44 7.48
N ARG A 508 -23.09 -1.71 7.87
CA ARG A 508 -22.07 -2.76 7.67
C ARG A 508 -22.73 -4.04 7.14
N GLY A 509 -22.03 -4.70 6.24
CA GLY A 509 -22.40 -6.00 5.70
C GLY A 509 -21.18 -6.87 5.46
N LEU A 510 -21.40 -8.08 5.03
CA LEU A 510 -20.38 -9.06 4.69
C LEU A 510 -20.68 -9.72 3.36
N CYS A 511 -19.68 -9.78 2.49
CA CYS A 511 -19.72 -10.53 1.25
C CYS A 511 -18.70 -11.67 1.27
N THR A 512 -18.94 -12.70 0.47
CA THR A 512 -17.93 -13.74 0.19
C THR A 512 -17.87 -14.01 -1.30
N THR A 513 -16.69 -14.42 -1.77
CA THR A 513 -16.52 -14.86 -3.16
C THR A 513 -17.52 -15.93 -3.53
N SER A 514 -18.01 -15.88 -4.75
CA SER A 514 -19.05 -16.76 -5.26
C SER A 514 -18.96 -16.93 -6.77
N ASP A 515 -19.19 -18.10 -7.21
CA ASP A 515 -19.34 -18.44 -8.64
C ASP A 515 -20.80 -18.48 -9.11
N LEU A 516 -21.73 -18.09 -8.23
CA LEU A 516 -23.18 -18.14 -8.53
C LEU A 516 -23.61 -17.21 -9.66
N ARG A 517 -22.93 -16.07 -9.85
CA ARG A 517 -23.39 -15.02 -10.75
C ARG A 517 -23.38 -15.47 -12.21
N ALA A 518 -24.48 -15.22 -12.91
CA ALA A 518 -24.53 -15.41 -14.35
C ALA A 518 -23.58 -14.43 -15.06
N PRO A 519 -22.83 -14.89 -16.09
CA PRO A 519 -21.91 -14.04 -16.85
C PRO A 519 -22.61 -12.87 -17.55
N THR A 520 -23.84 -13.10 -17.97
CA THR A 520 -24.73 -12.13 -18.63
C THR A 520 -26.06 -12.09 -17.89
N GLY A 521 -26.57 -10.92 -17.62
CA GLY A 521 -27.84 -10.70 -16.96
C GLY A 521 -27.88 -9.40 -16.17
N GLY A 522 -29.00 -8.71 -16.26
CA GLY A 522 -29.22 -7.46 -15.56
C GLY A 522 -29.46 -7.69 -14.06
N HIS A 523 -29.17 -6.68 -13.27
CA HIS A 523 -29.55 -6.63 -11.87
C HIS A 523 -31.04 -6.32 -11.72
N THR A 524 -31.65 -6.84 -10.66
CA THR A 524 -33.01 -6.49 -10.26
C THR A 524 -32.95 -5.65 -8.99
N VAL A 525 -33.55 -4.47 -9.04
CA VAL A 525 -33.71 -3.61 -7.86
C VAL A 525 -35.06 -3.90 -7.25
N VAL A 526 -35.07 -4.41 -6.02
CA VAL A 526 -36.30 -4.71 -5.28
C VAL A 526 -36.59 -3.54 -4.34
N ARG A 527 -37.74 -2.87 -4.58
CA ARG A 527 -38.29 -1.81 -3.73
C ARG A 527 -39.68 -2.16 -3.19
N ASP A 528 -40.18 -3.31 -3.61
CA ASP A 528 -41.54 -3.77 -3.27
C ASP A 528 -41.52 -4.38 -1.87
N GLU A 529 -42.04 -3.64 -0.90
CA GLU A 529 -42.16 -4.07 0.49
C GLU A 529 -43.19 -5.21 0.59
N ARG A 530 -42.71 -6.39 0.90
CA ARG A 530 -43.55 -7.60 0.99
C ARG A 530 -43.73 -8.01 2.45
N TYR A 531 -44.97 -8.12 2.88
CA TYR A 531 -45.29 -8.69 4.18
C TYR A 531 -45.36 -10.20 4.14
N VAL A 532 -45.94 -10.73 3.07
CA VAL A 532 -46.08 -12.17 2.83
C VAL A 532 -45.61 -12.49 1.39
N PRO A 533 -44.32 -12.71 1.19
CA PRO A 533 -43.80 -13.06 -0.14
C PRO A 533 -44.22 -14.46 -0.59
N ALA A 534 -44.11 -14.73 -1.90
CA ALA A 534 -44.28 -16.06 -2.43
C ALA A 534 -43.34 -17.07 -1.73
N GLY A 535 -43.88 -18.17 -1.24
CA GLY A 535 -43.13 -19.16 -0.44
C GLY A 535 -43.31 -19.02 1.06
N GLY A 536 -44.24 -18.17 1.51
CA GLY A 536 -44.61 -18.00 2.91
C GLY A 536 -43.97 -16.78 3.59
N ASP A 537 -44.46 -16.51 4.78
CA ASP A 537 -43.95 -15.39 5.61
C ASP A 537 -42.76 -15.85 6.47
N TRP A 538 -41.55 -15.68 5.94
CA TRP A 538 -40.32 -16.09 6.59
C TRP A 538 -39.87 -15.16 7.73
N ALA A 539 -40.49 -13.96 7.91
CA ALA A 539 -40.27 -13.04 9.00
C ALA A 539 -41.57 -12.32 9.35
N THR A 540 -42.43 -13.02 10.10
CA THR A 540 -43.78 -12.56 10.46
C THR A 540 -43.74 -11.21 11.20
N GLY A 541 -44.53 -10.26 10.74
CA GLY A 541 -44.63 -8.93 11.32
C GLY A 541 -43.56 -7.95 10.85
N TYR A 542 -42.66 -8.37 9.95
CA TYR A 542 -41.60 -7.50 9.41
C TYR A 542 -41.85 -7.17 7.92
N THR A 543 -41.42 -5.98 7.52
CA THR A 543 -41.30 -5.62 6.10
C THR A 543 -40.11 -6.35 5.50
N LYS A 544 -40.24 -6.83 4.26
CA LYS A 544 -39.22 -7.64 3.61
C LYS A 544 -38.96 -7.20 2.19
N PHE A 545 -37.68 -7.15 1.81
CA PHE A 545 -37.27 -7.21 0.41
C PHE A 545 -36.76 -8.64 0.13
N GLN A 546 -37.25 -9.23 -0.95
CA GLN A 546 -36.85 -10.57 -1.34
C GLN A 546 -36.52 -10.59 -2.82
N CYS A 547 -35.38 -11.17 -3.18
CA CYS A 547 -34.98 -11.35 -4.55
C CYS A 547 -35.98 -12.27 -5.30
N PRO A 548 -36.22 -12.02 -6.59
CA PRO A 548 -36.96 -12.95 -7.45
C PRO A 548 -36.37 -14.36 -7.45
N ALA A 549 -37.14 -15.34 -7.85
CA ALA A 549 -36.67 -16.72 -8.01
C ALA A 549 -35.46 -16.75 -8.97
N GLY A 550 -34.47 -17.58 -8.65
CA GLY A 550 -33.23 -17.67 -9.43
C GLY A 550 -32.24 -16.49 -9.24
N GLN A 551 -32.49 -15.61 -8.28
CA GLN A 551 -31.62 -14.49 -7.96
C GLN A 551 -31.21 -14.49 -6.48
N PHE A 552 -30.09 -13.83 -6.19
CA PHE A 552 -29.52 -13.70 -4.85
C PHE A 552 -29.08 -12.27 -4.57
N LEU A 553 -28.98 -11.91 -3.30
CA LEU A 553 -28.56 -10.56 -2.87
C LEU A 553 -27.06 -10.33 -3.15
N ILE A 554 -26.78 -9.15 -3.72
CA ILE A 554 -25.42 -8.63 -3.91
C ILE A 554 -25.26 -7.24 -3.29
N GLY A 555 -26.35 -6.59 -2.86
CA GLY A 555 -26.26 -5.25 -2.28
C GLY A 555 -27.59 -4.76 -1.72
N TYR A 556 -27.53 -3.60 -1.08
CA TYR A 556 -28.68 -2.90 -0.53
C TYR A 556 -28.40 -1.39 -0.48
N SER A 557 -29.46 -0.60 -0.31
CA SER A 557 -29.36 0.86 -0.15
C SER A 557 -30.04 1.34 1.12
N LEU A 558 -29.61 2.50 1.61
CA LEU A 558 -30.16 3.19 2.78
C LEU A 558 -30.54 4.63 2.43
N ARG A 559 -31.75 5.06 2.87
CA ARG A 559 -32.16 6.47 2.94
C ARG A 559 -32.29 6.86 4.41
N GLY A 560 -31.35 7.68 4.88
CA GLY A 560 -31.14 7.81 6.31
C GLY A 560 -30.71 6.46 6.91
N GLU A 561 -31.45 5.95 7.87
CA GLU A 561 -31.23 4.63 8.48
C GLU A 561 -32.13 3.51 7.90
N ARG A 562 -33.06 3.86 6.99
CA ARG A 562 -34.01 2.91 6.41
C ARG A 562 -33.43 2.21 5.19
N VAL A 563 -33.53 0.88 5.15
CA VAL A 563 -33.30 0.11 3.93
C VAL A 563 -34.33 0.52 2.87
N SER A 564 -33.85 1.05 1.73
CA SER A 564 -34.71 1.61 0.69
C SER A 564 -34.83 0.72 -0.53
N ALA A 565 -33.84 -0.13 -0.79
CA ALA A 565 -33.89 -1.12 -1.85
C ALA A 565 -32.90 -2.26 -1.59
N ALA A 566 -33.15 -3.40 -2.21
CA ALA A 566 -32.22 -4.52 -2.31
C ALA A 566 -31.80 -4.71 -3.77
N LEU A 567 -30.51 -5.02 -3.98
CA LEU A 567 -29.96 -5.31 -5.29
C LEU A 567 -29.72 -6.81 -5.42
N CYS A 568 -30.33 -7.42 -6.44
CA CYS A 568 -30.29 -8.85 -6.71
C CYS A 568 -29.59 -9.13 -8.04
N ALA A 569 -28.83 -10.22 -8.10
CA ALA A 569 -28.17 -10.68 -9.31
C ALA A 569 -28.73 -12.05 -9.73
N PRO A 570 -28.86 -12.32 -11.04
CA PRO A 570 -29.27 -13.64 -11.53
C PRO A 570 -28.16 -14.66 -11.28
N ALA A 571 -28.56 -15.88 -10.93
CA ALA A 571 -27.65 -17.01 -10.80
C ALA A 571 -27.47 -17.73 -12.12
N ARG A 572 -26.30 -18.31 -12.35
CA ARG A 572 -25.98 -19.13 -13.54
C ARG A 572 -26.66 -20.48 -13.54
N THR A 573 -27.07 -20.97 -12.38
CA THR A 573 -27.69 -22.24 -12.16
C THR A 573 -28.99 -22.08 -11.36
N ALA A 574 -29.89 -23.04 -11.42
CA ALA A 574 -31.10 -23.02 -10.61
C ALA A 574 -30.77 -22.96 -9.12
N LEU A 575 -31.40 -22.05 -8.40
CA LEU A 575 -31.22 -21.88 -6.97
C LEU A 575 -32.32 -22.67 -6.21
N PRO A 576 -31.94 -23.41 -5.14
CA PRO A 576 -32.90 -24.05 -4.26
C PRO A 576 -33.90 -23.06 -3.64
N ALA A 577 -35.16 -23.45 -3.50
CA ALA A 577 -36.22 -22.59 -2.96
C ALA A 577 -36.32 -22.63 -1.42
N GLY A 578 -35.85 -23.70 -0.78
CA GLY A 578 -35.87 -23.84 0.68
C GLY A 578 -34.98 -22.78 1.36
N GLY A 579 -35.24 -22.51 2.63
CA GLY A 579 -34.43 -21.56 3.36
C GLY A 579 -34.81 -21.45 4.82
N ARG A 580 -34.00 -20.69 5.58
CA ARG A 580 -34.23 -20.40 6.99
C ARG A 580 -34.07 -18.88 7.24
N THR A 581 -34.77 -18.43 8.25
CA THR A 581 -34.58 -17.04 8.76
C THR A 581 -33.43 -17.00 9.74
N VAL A 582 -32.53 -16.09 9.52
CA VAL A 582 -31.43 -15.77 10.45
C VAL A 582 -31.74 -14.44 11.11
N TRP A 583 -32.22 -14.51 12.36
CA TRP A 583 -32.47 -13.32 13.15
C TRP A 583 -31.15 -12.72 13.66
N PHE A 584 -31.09 -11.38 13.70
CA PHE A 584 -29.95 -10.70 14.27
C PHE A 584 -30.06 -10.77 15.79
N ASP A 585 -29.15 -11.48 16.39
CA ASP A 585 -29.16 -11.71 17.83
C ASP A 585 -28.65 -10.45 18.54
N ARG A 586 -29.39 -9.99 19.55
CA ARG A 586 -29.02 -8.84 20.36
C ARG A 586 -27.79 -9.08 21.26
N GLY A 587 -27.35 -10.31 21.43
CA GLY A 587 -26.13 -10.67 22.11
C GLY A 587 -24.98 -11.00 21.18
N ASP A 588 -25.22 -11.03 19.88
CA ASP A 588 -24.27 -11.52 18.90
C ASP A 588 -23.29 -10.44 18.43
N ASN A 589 -22.42 -10.05 19.34
CA ASN A 589 -21.10 -9.57 18.95
C ASN A 589 -20.30 -10.80 18.54
N ARG A 590 -20.58 -11.38 17.34
CA ARG A 590 -19.85 -12.57 16.92
C ARG A 590 -18.37 -12.33 17.06
N PRO A 591 -17.71 -13.07 17.92
CA PRO A 591 -16.29 -12.90 18.16
C PRO A 591 -15.50 -13.25 16.90
N ALA A 592 -14.31 -12.76 16.80
CA ALA A 592 -13.34 -12.94 15.75
C ALA A 592 -12.99 -14.42 15.43
N GLY A 593 -13.93 -15.33 15.38
CA GLY A 593 -13.70 -16.75 15.11
C GLY A 593 -14.62 -17.37 14.06
N GLY A 594 -15.64 -16.62 13.62
CA GLY A 594 -16.52 -17.07 12.53
C GLY A 594 -15.96 -16.67 11.16
N PRO A 595 -16.43 -17.32 10.06
CA PRO A 595 -16.05 -16.96 8.71
C PRO A 595 -16.32 -15.48 8.45
N GLY A 596 -15.33 -14.75 7.96
CA GLY A 596 -15.38 -13.30 7.73
C GLY A 596 -15.00 -12.43 8.94
N GLY A 597 -14.83 -13.01 10.13
CA GLY A 597 -14.51 -12.26 11.34
C GLY A 597 -15.66 -11.36 11.82
N ASP A 598 -15.38 -10.46 12.75
CA ASP A 598 -16.37 -9.47 13.21
C ASP A 598 -16.46 -8.28 12.25
N PHE A 599 -17.29 -8.39 11.22
CA PHE A 599 -17.45 -7.37 10.19
C PHE A 599 -18.24 -6.12 10.65
N ALA A 600 -18.77 -6.11 11.85
CA ALA A 600 -19.55 -5.00 12.41
C ALA A 600 -19.41 -4.92 13.91
N LEU A 601 -18.19 -4.63 14.39
CA LEU A 601 -17.84 -4.57 15.81
C LEU A 601 -18.84 -3.71 16.59
N GLY A 602 -19.34 -4.25 17.71
CA GLY A 602 -20.31 -3.56 18.56
C GLY A 602 -21.75 -3.55 18.04
N ASN A 603 -22.04 -4.13 16.88
CA ASN A 603 -23.40 -4.18 16.32
C ASN A 603 -23.95 -5.61 16.31
N TYR A 604 -25.28 -5.71 16.52
CA TYR A 604 -26.00 -6.95 16.24
C TYR A 604 -25.95 -7.26 14.76
N LYS A 605 -25.80 -8.51 14.42
CA LYS A 605 -25.65 -8.95 13.03
C LYS A 605 -26.20 -10.35 12.79
N GLY A 606 -26.57 -10.62 11.56
CA GLY A 606 -26.95 -11.94 11.09
C GLY A 606 -26.08 -12.34 9.91
N GLN A 607 -25.78 -13.63 9.81
CA GLN A 607 -24.95 -14.18 8.76
C GLN A 607 -25.46 -15.53 8.28
N CYS A 608 -25.57 -15.71 6.96
CA CYS A 608 -25.78 -16.99 6.34
C CYS A 608 -24.54 -17.89 6.47
N LEU A 609 -24.71 -19.20 6.48
CA LEU A 609 -23.60 -20.15 6.48
C LEU A 609 -22.79 -20.01 5.16
N PRO A 610 -21.53 -20.45 5.15
CA PRO A 610 -20.73 -20.49 3.92
C PRO A 610 -21.38 -21.28 2.78
N THR A 611 -22.22 -22.27 3.12
CA THR A 611 -22.99 -23.10 2.20
C THR A 611 -24.34 -22.50 1.80
N GLU A 612 -24.61 -21.24 2.16
CA GLU A 612 -25.86 -20.55 1.90
C GLU A 612 -25.63 -19.24 1.13
N TYR A 613 -26.70 -18.72 0.54
CA TYR A 613 -26.77 -17.37 -0.03
C TYR A 613 -27.91 -16.58 0.62
N ALA A 614 -27.75 -15.26 0.70
CA ALA A 614 -28.82 -14.40 1.16
C ALA A 614 -29.80 -14.12 0.00
N ALA A 615 -31.10 -14.37 0.26
CA ALA A 615 -32.19 -14.19 -0.70
C ALA A 615 -33.14 -13.05 -0.32
N GLY A 616 -33.05 -12.52 0.92
CA GLY A 616 -33.93 -11.43 1.36
C GLY A 616 -33.44 -10.78 2.66
N ILE A 617 -33.93 -9.55 2.89
CA ILE A 617 -33.69 -8.74 4.09
C ILE A 617 -35.05 -8.46 4.72
N ALA A 618 -35.19 -8.77 6.01
CA ALA A 618 -36.32 -8.30 6.81
C ALA A 618 -35.85 -7.11 7.68
N PHE A 619 -36.70 -6.11 7.81
CA PHE A 619 -36.45 -4.95 8.63
C PHE A 619 -37.68 -4.58 9.44
N THR A 620 -37.52 -3.79 10.50
CA THR A 620 -38.59 -3.44 11.43
C THR A 620 -39.84 -2.95 10.71
N THR A 621 -40.99 -3.15 11.31
CA THR A 621 -42.30 -2.80 10.73
C THR A 621 -42.41 -1.32 10.36
N ARG A 622 -43.39 -0.97 9.51
CA ARG A 622 -43.69 0.43 9.14
C ARG A 622 -43.95 1.36 10.31
N ALA A 623 -44.40 0.82 11.43
CA ALA A 623 -44.68 1.59 12.65
C ALA A 623 -43.42 1.96 13.45
N ALA A 624 -42.26 1.35 13.14
CA ALA A 624 -41.03 1.68 13.83
C ALA A 624 -40.48 3.04 13.38
N THR A 625 -40.10 3.88 14.33
CA THR A 625 -39.46 5.17 14.07
C THR A 625 -38.08 5.05 13.42
N ARG A 626 -37.43 3.90 13.58
CA ARG A 626 -36.10 3.58 13.01
C ARG A 626 -36.11 2.17 12.44
N PRO A 627 -36.53 1.97 11.18
CA PRO A 627 -36.57 0.66 10.55
C PRO A 627 -35.15 0.18 10.24
N SER A 628 -34.67 -0.76 11.04
CA SER A 628 -33.35 -1.37 10.91
C SER A 628 -33.44 -2.80 10.40
N PRO A 629 -32.44 -3.31 9.68
CA PRO A 629 -32.35 -4.73 9.34
C PRO A 629 -32.46 -5.58 10.61
N ALA A 630 -33.24 -6.65 10.53
CA ALA A 630 -33.52 -7.52 11.67
C ALA A 630 -33.31 -9.01 11.38
N ALA A 631 -33.40 -9.42 10.13
CA ALA A 631 -33.15 -10.80 9.73
C ALA A 631 -32.75 -10.92 8.26
N LEU A 632 -32.08 -12.01 7.92
CA LEU A 632 -31.81 -12.46 6.57
C LEU A 632 -32.58 -13.73 6.25
N LEU A 633 -33.07 -13.84 5.02
CA LEU A 633 -33.46 -15.11 4.44
C LEU A 633 -32.25 -15.80 3.83
N CYS A 634 -31.80 -16.87 4.42
CA CYS A 634 -30.66 -17.67 3.95
C CYS A 634 -31.16 -18.93 3.27
N ARG A 635 -30.65 -19.24 2.08
CA ARG A 635 -31.00 -20.41 1.28
C ARG A 635 -29.76 -21.22 0.92
N PRO A 636 -29.86 -22.55 0.80
CA PRO A 636 -28.71 -23.38 0.47
C PRO A 636 -28.16 -23.05 -0.92
N LEU A 637 -26.84 -23.13 -1.06
CA LEU A 637 -26.20 -23.12 -2.38
C LEU A 637 -26.62 -24.35 -3.20
N PRO A 638 -26.61 -24.26 -4.53
CA PRO A 638 -26.70 -25.43 -5.37
C PRO A 638 -25.63 -26.44 -4.98
N GLY A 639 -25.99 -27.71 -4.89
CA GLY A 639 -24.99 -28.76 -4.72
C GLY A 639 -23.97 -28.73 -5.86
N PRO A 640 -22.77 -29.32 -5.67
CA PRO A 640 -21.85 -29.49 -6.78
C PRO A 640 -22.62 -30.19 -7.92
N ALA A 641 -22.48 -29.66 -9.14
CA ALA A 641 -23.06 -30.30 -10.31
C ALA A 641 -22.59 -31.77 -10.31
N ALA A 642 -23.50 -32.71 -10.35
CA ALA A 642 -23.16 -34.10 -10.57
C ALA A 642 -22.46 -34.13 -11.93
N GLY A 643 -21.12 -34.28 -11.91
CA GLY A 643 -20.29 -34.41 -13.10
C GLY A 643 -20.48 -35.73 -13.80
#